data_fc1541dc0d4e5b4728113562dd230121
#
_entry.id   fc1541dc0d4e5b4728113562dd230121
#
_cell.length_a   1.000
_cell.length_b   1.000
_cell.length_c   1.000
_cell.angle_alpha   90.00
_cell.angle_beta   90.00
_cell.angle_gamma   90.00
#
_symmetry.space_group_name_H-M   'P 1'
#
loop_
_entity.id
_entity.type
_entity.pdbx_description
1 polymer ?
#
loop_
_entity_poly.entity_id
_entity_poly.type
_entity_poly.pdbx_seq_one_letter_code
_entity_poly.pdbx_strand_id
1 'polypeptide(L)'
;EEALTLAQKLDVPIFLSIGYAACHWCHVMEHESFENEQVAKLLNTHYIAIKVDREERPDIDEVYMTAVQRMTGHGGWPMSVFLTPDAKPFYGGTYFPLQSRGGRIGFISLLTQLAAAWNERRQEVEDVATAATEELAMSARQRPLAITGEHPDTESLIHSAIKDLTERFDPDFGGFSGAPKFPPHHSLRLLTTMLPTHSETITPLLEDTLDQIACGGIHDHVGGGFHRYATDRHWFTPHFEKMLYDNAMLARIYALAAGPLGRESFLTVATRTCDYVIRDLTDPIGAFRSAYDADANGKEGSYTVWDHADVTRITGDAFAAHYSSKPAGNWRDEATGHPETTNILHIGSGIGDVRYPATSDLMLPQLTTLLHERNQRTPPLCDHKVLVSWNGLMIGALAKVGQISQRQDLLEAAITAAKAILDHAIINGTLRHSITEGTPSVTAGFLDDHAFFADGLLDLHDVTGDRVWRDAALLLTDQMIAQFTDTAEDGFFFTSDTLHERLIVRTKDIFDGALPSANNVAIRVLHRLGGHYKSVADTHFATYAGVLERAPSGTATWVDALVAYGAAPALTLTAEPDHLTISPGASAEVRLQLTIPTGCHIPPRRPETAGQMATICSLETLLPAEFGPIVYPMPVPITDD
;
A
#
# COMPACT_ATOMS: atom_id res chain seq x y z
N GLU A 1 28.23 -3.46 -1.57
CA GLU A 1 29.56 -2.96 -2.04
C GLU A 1 30.64 -4.05 -2.04
N GLU A 2 30.79 -4.83 -0.94
CA GLU A 2 31.81 -5.88 -0.86
C GLU A 2 31.67 -6.92 -1.99
N ALA A 3 30.44 -7.39 -2.25
CA ALA A 3 30.16 -8.37 -3.29
C ALA A 3 30.47 -7.82 -4.70
N LEU A 4 30.12 -6.56 -4.98
CA LEU A 4 30.47 -5.89 -6.24
C LEU A 4 31.98 -5.78 -6.42
N THR A 5 32.68 -5.33 -5.38
CA THR A 5 34.16 -5.24 -5.39
C THR A 5 34.79 -6.60 -5.63
N LEU A 6 34.25 -7.67 -5.03
CA LEU A 6 34.75 -9.03 -5.23
C LEU A 6 34.49 -9.53 -6.65
N ALA A 7 33.29 -9.28 -7.20
CA ALA A 7 32.94 -9.65 -8.58
C ALA A 7 33.88 -8.98 -9.59
N GLN A 8 34.16 -7.68 -9.42
CA GLN A 8 35.11 -6.93 -10.24
C GLN A 8 36.53 -7.49 -10.13
N LYS A 9 36.97 -7.80 -8.91
CA LYS A 9 38.32 -8.36 -8.69
C LYS A 9 38.51 -9.74 -9.31
N LEU A 10 37.51 -10.58 -9.27
CA LEU A 10 37.52 -11.95 -9.79
C LEU A 10 37.12 -12.02 -11.27
N ASP A 11 36.59 -10.95 -11.82
CA ASP A 11 36.02 -10.85 -13.17
C ASP A 11 34.94 -11.93 -13.44
N VAL A 12 34.02 -12.12 -12.51
CA VAL A 12 32.92 -13.07 -12.61
C VAL A 12 31.57 -12.37 -12.56
N PRO A 13 30.54 -12.92 -13.21
CA PRO A 13 29.19 -12.34 -13.15
C PRO A 13 28.59 -12.51 -11.76
N ILE A 14 27.57 -11.70 -11.49
CA ILE A 14 26.80 -11.73 -10.25
C ILE A 14 25.50 -12.48 -10.50
N PHE A 15 25.13 -13.38 -9.60
CA PHE A 15 23.78 -13.92 -9.47
C PHE A 15 23.08 -13.19 -8.33
N LEU A 16 22.06 -12.40 -8.66
CA LEU A 16 21.25 -11.65 -7.74
C LEU A 16 19.89 -12.36 -7.56
N SER A 17 19.60 -12.81 -6.35
CA SER A 17 18.31 -13.38 -5.97
C SER A 17 17.57 -12.40 -5.08
N ILE A 18 16.38 -11.98 -5.49
CA ILE A 18 15.52 -11.07 -4.74
C ILE A 18 14.23 -11.80 -4.35
N GLY A 19 13.86 -11.68 -3.08
CA GLY A 19 12.66 -12.28 -2.51
C GLY A 19 12.27 -11.56 -1.22
N TYR A 20 11.42 -12.18 -0.40
CA TYR A 20 11.02 -11.68 0.92
C TYR A 20 10.66 -12.87 1.83
N ALA A 21 10.57 -12.63 3.14
CA ALA A 21 10.45 -13.70 4.12
C ALA A 21 9.16 -14.52 4.00
N ALA A 22 8.02 -13.89 3.67
CA ALA A 22 6.72 -14.53 3.53
C ALA A 22 6.43 -15.07 2.10
N CYS A 23 7.46 -15.24 1.27
CA CYS A 23 7.32 -15.60 -0.15
C CYS A 23 7.34 -17.12 -0.36
N HIS A 24 6.17 -17.74 -0.54
CA HIS A 24 6.04 -19.19 -0.80
C HIS A 24 6.97 -19.71 -1.92
N TRP A 25 6.91 -19.12 -3.12
CA TRP A 25 7.73 -19.55 -4.25
C TRP A 25 9.24 -19.31 -4.04
N CYS A 26 9.61 -18.38 -3.13
CA CYS A 26 11.00 -18.20 -2.73
C CYS A 26 11.47 -19.39 -1.89
N HIS A 27 10.64 -19.89 -0.96
CA HIS A 27 10.91 -21.09 -0.18
C HIS A 27 10.99 -22.33 -1.07
N VAL A 28 10.08 -22.47 -2.04
CA VAL A 28 10.13 -23.56 -3.02
C VAL A 28 11.47 -23.54 -3.78
N MET A 29 11.94 -22.40 -4.27
CA MET A 29 13.22 -22.29 -4.98
C MET A 29 14.41 -22.52 -4.05
N GLU A 30 14.33 -22.12 -2.78
CA GLU A 30 15.34 -22.37 -1.76
C GLU A 30 15.56 -23.88 -1.57
N HIS A 31 14.49 -24.62 -1.29
CA HIS A 31 14.56 -26.08 -1.07
C HIS A 31 14.90 -26.87 -2.34
N GLU A 32 14.33 -26.51 -3.49
CA GLU A 32 14.61 -27.23 -4.74
C GLU A 32 16.00 -26.93 -5.30
N SER A 33 16.48 -25.67 -5.22
CA SER A 33 17.65 -25.22 -5.96
C SER A 33 18.80 -24.75 -5.06
N PHE A 34 18.54 -23.88 -4.05
CA PHE A 34 19.64 -23.28 -3.29
C PHE A 34 20.28 -24.25 -2.27
N GLU A 35 19.51 -25.20 -1.75
CA GLU A 35 20.02 -26.28 -0.88
C GLU A 35 20.72 -27.41 -1.65
N ASN A 36 20.77 -27.33 -2.99
CA ASN A 36 21.38 -28.36 -3.83
C ASN A 36 22.90 -28.15 -3.98
N GLU A 37 23.69 -29.18 -3.64
CA GLU A 37 25.16 -29.15 -3.68
C GLU A 37 25.72 -28.83 -5.08
N GLN A 38 25.08 -29.31 -6.16
CA GLN A 38 25.52 -29.03 -7.52
C GLN A 38 25.32 -27.56 -7.90
N VAL A 39 24.19 -26.98 -7.49
CA VAL A 39 23.91 -25.55 -7.65
C VAL A 39 24.90 -24.71 -6.84
N ALA A 40 25.12 -25.07 -5.56
CA ALA A 40 26.08 -24.38 -4.70
C ALA A 40 27.50 -24.40 -5.32
N LYS A 41 27.93 -25.55 -5.87
CA LYS A 41 29.23 -25.65 -6.56
C LYS A 41 29.33 -24.75 -7.79
N LEU A 42 28.28 -24.69 -8.61
CA LEU A 42 28.24 -23.81 -9.80
C LEU A 42 28.28 -22.34 -9.41
N LEU A 43 27.46 -21.92 -8.46
CA LEU A 43 27.42 -20.55 -7.97
C LEU A 43 28.75 -20.13 -7.37
N ASN A 44 29.33 -20.91 -6.46
CA ASN A 44 30.60 -20.58 -5.82
C ASN A 44 31.81 -20.61 -6.77
N THR A 45 31.71 -21.31 -7.90
CA THR A 45 32.81 -21.40 -8.87
C THR A 45 32.77 -20.29 -9.90
N HIS A 46 31.58 -19.89 -10.34
CA HIS A 46 31.43 -19.04 -11.53
C HIS A 46 30.75 -17.70 -11.27
N TYR A 47 30.22 -17.45 -10.07
CA TYR A 47 29.44 -16.26 -9.75
C TYR A 47 29.80 -15.69 -8.39
N ILE A 48 29.45 -14.44 -8.17
CA ILE A 48 29.22 -13.90 -6.82
C ILE A 48 27.70 -13.91 -6.61
N ALA A 49 27.23 -14.70 -5.63
CA ALA A 49 25.81 -14.79 -5.31
C ALA A 49 25.42 -13.72 -4.26
N ILE A 50 24.38 -12.95 -4.54
CA ILE A 50 23.81 -11.94 -3.65
C ILE A 50 22.34 -12.29 -3.41
N LYS A 51 21.91 -12.40 -2.14
CA LYS A 51 20.52 -12.53 -1.75
C LYS A 51 20.04 -11.19 -1.17
N VAL A 52 18.92 -10.68 -1.68
CA VAL A 52 18.33 -9.40 -1.27
C VAL A 52 16.91 -9.65 -0.80
N ASP A 53 16.59 -9.09 0.36
CA ASP A 53 15.21 -8.94 0.81
C ASP A 53 14.63 -7.65 0.21
N ARG A 54 13.57 -7.78 -0.61
CA ARG A 54 12.92 -6.65 -1.27
C ARG A 54 12.27 -5.68 -0.28
N GLU A 55 11.93 -6.17 0.90
CA GLU A 55 11.32 -5.36 1.95
C GLU A 55 12.35 -4.53 2.71
N GLU A 56 13.62 -4.94 2.74
CA GLU A 56 14.73 -4.14 3.27
C GLU A 56 15.42 -3.26 2.22
N ARG A 57 15.36 -3.67 0.95
CA ARG A 57 15.98 -2.97 -0.18
C ARG A 57 15.01 -2.87 -1.36
N PRO A 58 13.87 -2.13 -1.17
CA PRO A 58 12.89 -1.92 -2.23
C PRO A 58 13.48 -1.16 -3.43
N ASP A 59 14.52 -0.36 -3.22
CA ASP A 59 15.25 0.35 -4.25
C ASP A 59 15.94 -0.60 -5.26
N ILE A 60 16.56 -1.68 -4.76
CA ILE A 60 17.16 -2.71 -5.60
C ILE A 60 16.06 -3.51 -6.32
N ASP A 61 15.01 -3.89 -5.60
CA ASP A 61 13.88 -4.63 -6.16
C ASP A 61 13.25 -3.89 -7.35
N GLU A 62 12.95 -2.61 -7.20
CA GLU A 62 12.30 -1.79 -8.23
C GLU A 62 13.12 -1.72 -9.52
N VAL A 63 14.43 -1.45 -9.39
CA VAL A 63 15.34 -1.36 -10.55
C VAL A 63 15.38 -2.69 -11.31
N TYR A 64 15.61 -3.80 -10.62
CA TYR A 64 15.75 -5.09 -11.29
C TYR A 64 14.43 -5.76 -11.66
N MET A 65 13.33 -5.46 -10.97
CA MET A 65 11.99 -5.84 -11.39
C MET A 65 11.64 -5.21 -12.74
N THR A 66 11.93 -3.92 -12.90
CA THR A 66 11.74 -3.23 -14.18
C THR A 66 12.58 -3.87 -15.28
N ALA A 67 13.84 -4.23 -15.00
CA ALA A 67 14.68 -4.94 -15.97
C ALA A 67 14.10 -6.30 -16.36
N VAL A 68 13.68 -7.12 -15.39
CA VAL A 68 13.10 -8.45 -15.65
C VAL A 68 11.80 -8.36 -16.44
N GLN A 69 10.90 -7.43 -16.08
CA GLN A 69 9.66 -7.21 -16.81
C GLN A 69 9.90 -6.83 -18.27
N ARG A 70 10.91 -6.01 -18.56
CA ARG A 70 11.27 -5.64 -19.93
C ARG A 70 11.86 -6.79 -20.71
N MET A 71 12.70 -7.61 -20.07
CA MET A 71 13.33 -8.78 -20.71
C MET A 71 12.35 -9.92 -20.97
N THR A 72 11.36 -10.13 -20.10
CA THR A 72 10.51 -11.34 -20.10
C THR A 72 9.03 -11.07 -20.37
N GLY A 73 8.58 -9.82 -20.28
CA GLY A 73 7.18 -9.42 -20.37
C GLY A 73 6.38 -9.62 -19.07
N HIS A 74 6.98 -10.17 -18.02
CA HIS A 74 6.34 -10.37 -16.71
C HIS A 74 7.36 -10.25 -15.58
N GLY A 75 6.88 -10.04 -14.35
CA GLY A 75 7.69 -9.96 -13.14
C GLY A 75 7.08 -10.79 -12.03
N GLY A 76 7.78 -10.90 -10.90
CA GLY A 76 7.34 -11.63 -9.70
C GLY A 76 8.51 -12.16 -8.89
N TRP A 77 8.22 -12.68 -7.73
CA TRP A 77 9.20 -13.28 -6.83
C TRP A 77 8.98 -14.79 -6.69
N PRO A 78 10.10 -15.57 -6.51
CA PRO A 78 11.49 -15.12 -6.44
C PRO A 78 11.93 -14.47 -7.75
N MET A 79 12.75 -13.44 -7.68
CA MET A 79 13.35 -12.81 -8.85
C MET A 79 14.83 -13.18 -8.92
N SER A 80 15.26 -13.70 -10.08
CA SER A 80 16.62 -14.15 -10.36
C SER A 80 17.20 -13.30 -11.47
N VAL A 81 18.26 -12.54 -11.19
CA VAL A 81 18.89 -11.63 -12.15
C VAL A 81 20.38 -11.93 -12.25
N PHE A 82 20.90 -11.93 -13.47
CA PHE A 82 22.31 -12.10 -13.74
C PHE A 82 22.92 -10.78 -14.21
N LEU A 83 23.96 -10.33 -13.50
CA LEU A 83 24.54 -9.02 -13.68
C LEU A 83 26.02 -9.14 -14.06
N THR A 84 26.50 -8.14 -14.78
CA THR A 84 27.96 -7.90 -14.92
C THR A 84 28.55 -7.48 -13.57
N PRO A 85 29.87 -7.50 -13.39
CA PRO A 85 30.52 -6.97 -12.18
C PRO A 85 30.19 -5.50 -11.88
N ASP A 86 29.71 -4.74 -12.87
CA ASP A 86 29.24 -3.35 -12.72
C ASP A 86 27.74 -3.25 -12.49
N ALA A 87 27.12 -4.33 -12.01
CA ALA A 87 25.70 -4.43 -11.67
C ALA A 87 24.72 -4.22 -12.85
N LYS A 88 25.16 -4.31 -14.10
CA LYS A 88 24.30 -4.18 -15.28
C LYS A 88 23.61 -5.51 -15.59
N PRO A 89 22.26 -5.57 -15.71
CA PRO A 89 21.55 -6.81 -15.96
C PRO A 89 21.69 -7.28 -17.41
N PHE A 90 22.02 -8.57 -17.61
CA PHE A 90 22.08 -9.17 -18.94
C PHE A 90 21.15 -10.38 -19.14
N TYR A 91 20.60 -10.94 -18.04
CA TYR A 91 19.59 -11.98 -18.06
C TYR A 91 18.75 -11.91 -16.80
N GLY A 92 17.46 -12.26 -16.90
CA GLY A 92 16.58 -12.28 -15.74
C GLY A 92 15.39 -13.21 -15.93
N GLY A 93 14.75 -13.51 -14.81
CA GLY A 93 13.53 -14.29 -14.74
C GLY A 93 13.01 -14.36 -13.31
N THR A 94 11.97 -15.13 -13.12
CA THR A 94 11.38 -15.36 -11.80
C THR A 94 11.86 -16.70 -11.24
N TYR A 95 10.96 -17.64 -11.04
CA TYR A 95 11.27 -18.99 -10.55
C TYR A 95 11.89 -19.87 -11.63
N PHE A 96 12.95 -20.59 -11.30
CA PHE A 96 13.59 -21.62 -12.12
C PHE A 96 13.57 -22.97 -11.38
N PRO A 97 12.97 -24.04 -11.94
CA PRO A 97 13.04 -25.38 -11.35
C PRO A 97 14.48 -25.90 -11.36
N LEU A 98 14.82 -26.80 -10.45
CA LEU A 98 16.17 -27.39 -10.40
C LEU A 98 16.62 -27.95 -11.74
N GLN A 99 15.74 -28.74 -12.41
CA GLN A 99 15.95 -29.34 -13.71
C GLN A 99 14.89 -28.90 -14.71
N SER A 100 15.23 -28.88 -16.01
CA SER A 100 14.31 -28.48 -17.07
C SER A 100 13.04 -29.33 -17.07
N ARG A 101 11.88 -28.70 -16.96
CA ARG A 101 10.56 -29.36 -16.97
C ARG A 101 9.49 -28.44 -17.56
N GLY A 102 8.52 -29.02 -18.30
CA GLY A 102 7.37 -28.28 -18.80
C GLY A 102 7.73 -27.10 -19.73
N GLY A 103 8.81 -27.20 -20.49
CA GLY A 103 9.30 -26.13 -21.37
C GLY A 103 10.10 -25.02 -20.66
N ARG A 104 10.23 -25.07 -19.33
CA ARG A 104 11.07 -24.15 -18.55
C ARG A 104 12.48 -24.69 -18.43
N ILE A 105 13.48 -23.83 -18.61
CA ILE A 105 14.89 -24.17 -18.39
C ILE A 105 15.15 -24.44 -16.90
N GLY A 106 15.91 -25.49 -16.59
CA GLY A 106 16.34 -25.80 -15.23
C GLY A 106 17.49 -24.91 -14.78
N PHE A 107 17.51 -24.61 -13.49
CA PHE A 107 18.48 -23.69 -12.88
C PHE A 107 19.95 -24.14 -13.09
N ILE A 108 20.24 -25.46 -12.95
CA ILE A 108 21.56 -26.03 -13.25
C ILE A 108 21.98 -25.75 -14.69
N SER A 109 21.08 -25.98 -15.66
CA SER A 109 21.37 -25.74 -17.07
C SER A 109 21.57 -24.26 -17.36
N LEU A 110 20.74 -23.40 -16.74
CA LEU A 110 20.84 -21.94 -16.86
C LEU A 110 22.21 -21.43 -16.37
N LEU A 111 22.59 -21.80 -15.13
CA LEU A 111 23.87 -21.40 -14.55
C LEU A 111 25.06 -21.82 -15.45
N THR A 112 25.01 -23.08 -15.96
CA THR A 112 26.08 -23.59 -16.82
C THR A 112 26.18 -22.81 -18.13
N GLN A 113 25.03 -22.50 -18.78
CA GLN A 113 25.01 -21.78 -20.06
C GLN A 113 25.46 -20.34 -19.90
N LEU A 114 25.03 -19.65 -18.84
CA LEU A 114 25.41 -18.25 -18.62
C LEU A 114 26.89 -18.12 -18.21
N ALA A 115 27.42 -19.06 -17.42
CA ALA A 115 28.87 -19.11 -17.15
C ALA A 115 29.70 -19.33 -18.42
N ALA A 116 29.26 -20.22 -19.30
CA ALA A 116 29.92 -20.43 -20.61
C ALA A 116 29.82 -19.18 -21.49
N ALA A 117 28.65 -18.53 -21.56
CA ALA A 117 28.48 -17.29 -22.31
C ALA A 117 29.40 -16.16 -21.81
N TRP A 118 29.53 -16.02 -20.49
CA TRP A 118 30.44 -15.05 -19.86
C TRP A 118 31.91 -15.26 -20.28
N ASN A 119 32.35 -16.51 -20.34
CA ASN A 119 33.73 -16.83 -20.69
C ASN A 119 34.01 -16.82 -22.20
N GLU A 120 33.07 -17.25 -23.03
CA GLU A 120 33.29 -17.51 -24.46
C GLU A 120 32.71 -16.41 -25.36
N ARG A 121 31.65 -15.69 -24.89
CA ARG A 121 30.92 -14.66 -25.65
C ARG A 121 30.79 -13.36 -24.87
N ARG A 122 31.85 -12.95 -24.20
CA ARG A 122 31.91 -11.80 -23.29
C ARG A 122 31.31 -10.54 -23.89
N GLN A 123 31.73 -10.18 -25.11
CA GLN A 123 31.28 -8.95 -25.77
C GLN A 123 29.77 -8.94 -25.99
N GLU A 124 29.18 -10.06 -26.39
CA GLU A 124 27.73 -10.18 -26.56
C GLU A 124 26.97 -9.95 -25.25
N VAL A 125 27.49 -10.49 -24.14
CA VAL A 125 26.90 -10.31 -22.81
C VAL A 125 26.99 -8.84 -22.37
N GLU A 126 28.13 -8.19 -22.59
CA GLU A 126 28.33 -6.77 -22.25
C GLU A 126 27.47 -5.83 -23.11
N ASP A 127 27.27 -6.15 -24.40
CA ASP A 127 26.40 -5.40 -25.29
C ASP A 127 24.93 -5.49 -24.84
N VAL A 128 24.45 -6.69 -24.46
CA VAL A 128 23.10 -6.89 -23.90
C VAL A 128 22.93 -6.13 -22.59
N ALA A 129 23.90 -6.23 -21.67
CA ALA A 129 23.86 -5.54 -20.39
C ALA A 129 23.83 -4.01 -20.54
N THR A 130 24.57 -3.50 -21.50
CA THR A 130 24.63 -2.06 -21.79
C THR A 130 23.28 -1.59 -22.37
N ALA A 131 22.74 -2.30 -23.36
CA ALA A 131 21.44 -1.97 -23.95
C ALA A 131 20.30 -2.01 -22.90
N ALA A 132 20.26 -3.04 -22.04
CA ALA A 132 19.30 -3.14 -20.96
C ALA A 132 19.42 -1.96 -19.96
N THR A 133 20.65 -1.57 -19.61
CA THR A 133 20.88 -0.45 -18.70
C THR A 133 20.49 0.90 -19.32
N GLU A 134 20.75 1.11 -20.61
CA GLU A 134 20.33 2.30 -21.34
C GLU A 134 18.80 2.40 -21.41
N GLU A 135 18.14 1.28 -21.64
CA GLU A 135 16.67 1.21 -21.64
C GLU A 135 16.08 1.52 -20.26
N LEU A 136 16.66 0.99 -19.19
CA LEU A 136 16.28 1.33 -17.81
C LEU A 136 16.48 2.84 -17.54
N ALA A 137 17.62 3.40 -17.95
CA ALA A 137 17.88 4.82 -17.77
C ALA A 137 16.91 5.71 -18.57
N MET A 138 16.54 5.30 -19.78
CA MET A 138 15.51 5.99 -20.56
C MET A 138 14.12 5.89 -19.90
N SER A 139 13.80 4.75 -19.32
CA SER A 139 12.54 4.54 -18.60
C SER A 139 12.47 5.38 -17.32
N ALA A 140 13.54 5.40 -16.55
CA ALA A 140 13.64 6.21 -15.32
C ALA A 140 13.59 7.73 -15.62
N ARG A 141 14.08 8.12 -16.80
CA ARG A 141 13.95 9.47 -17.34
C ARG A 141 12.67 9.67 -18.14
N GLN A 142 11.62 8.90 -17.88
CA GLN A 142 10.36 9.11 -18.60
C GLN A 142 9.99 10.58 -18.48
N ARG A 143 10.44 11.36 -19.47
CA ARG A 143 9.99 12.74 -19.61
C ARG A 143 8.49 12.66 -19.70
N PRO A 144 7.79 13.34 -18.81
CA PRO A 144 6.36 13.55 -18.99
C PRO A 144 6.20 14.03 -20.41
N LEU A 145 5.38 13.36 -21.20
CA LEU A 145 5.12 13.83 -22.55
C LEU A 145 4.48 15.19 -22.39
N ALA A 146 5.20 16.23 -22.81
CA ALA A 146 4.70 17.57 -22.77
C ALA A 146 3.32 17.59 -23.45
N ILE A 147 2.32 18.03 -22.72
CA ILE A 147 1.00 18.23 -23.29
C ILE A 147 1.13 19.44 -24.22
N THR A 148 0.85 19.23 -25.51
CA THR A 148 0.71 20.31 -26.47
C THR A 148 -0.72 20.85 -26.37
N GLY A 149 -1.05 21.55 -25.29
CA GLY A 149 -2.40 22.05 -25.05
C GLY A 149 -2.61 22.54 -23.60
N GLU A 150 -3.85 22.83 -23.26
CA GLU A 150 -4.24 23.10 -21.86
C GLU A 150 -4.09 21.80 -21.03
N HIS A 151 -3.65 21.95 -19.78
CA HIS A 151 -3.58 20.81 -18.85
C HIS A 151 -5.00 20.24 -18.62
N PRO A 152 -5.17 18.91 -18.51
CA PRO A 152 -6.46 18.33 -18.20
C PRO A 152 -6.94 18.88 -16.87
N ASP A 153 -8.20 19.30 -16.82
CA ASP A 153 -8.82 19.64 -15.57
C ASP A 153 -9.17 18.38 -14.76
N THR A 154 -9.43 18.55 -13.49
CA THR A 154 -9.75 17.45 -12.58
C THR A 154 -11.00 16.68 -13.05
N GLU A 155 -12.00 17.35 -13.62
CA GLU A 155 -13.22 16.73 -14.12
C GLU A 155 -12.96 15.80 -15.31
N SER A 156 -12.09 16.21 -16.24
CA SER A 156 -11.64 15.36 -17.36
C SER A 156 -10.90 14.11 -16.89
N LEU A 157 -10.05 14.24 -15.87
CA LEU A 157 -9.34 13.09 -15.26
C LEU A 157 -10.31 12.13 -14.57
N ILE A 158 -11.30 12.65 -13.82
CA ILE A 158 -12.37 11.88 -13.20
C ILE A 158 -13.14 11.08 -14.25
N HIS A 159 -13.62 11.75 -15.30
CA HIS A 159 -14.36 11.10 -16.39
C HIS A 159 -13.55 9.98 -17.05
N SER A 160 -12.27 10.24 -17.34
CA SER A 160 -11.37 9.25 -17.94
C SER A 160 -11.14 8.05 -17.01
N ALA A 161 -10.98 8.29 -15.70
CA ALA A 161 -10.81 7.23 -14.70
C ALA A 161 -12.07 6.36 -14.56
N ILE A 162 -13.26 6.98 -14.46
CA ILE A 162 -14.54 6.26 -14.39
C ILE A 162 -14.75 5.41 -15.65
N LYS A 163 -14.50 5.97 -16.83
CA LYS A 163 -14.63 5.27 -18.10
C LYS A 163 -13.71 4.04 -18.16
N ASP A 164 -12.42 4.22 -17.88
CA ASP A 164 -11.44 3.11 -17.90
C ASP A 164 -11.82 2.00 -16.91
N LEU A 165 -12.21 2.36 -15.68
CA LEU A 165 -12.65 1.38 -14.68
C LEU A 165 -13.94 0.67 -15.08
N THR A 166 -14.90 1.39 -15.70
CA THR A 166 -16.14 0.78 -16.19
C THR A 166 -15.89 -0.20 -17.33
N GLU A 167 -15.00 0.13 -18.27
CA GLU A 167 -14.64 -0.74 -19.39
C GLU A 167 -13.91 -2.02 -18.95
N ARG A 168 -13.16 -1.97 -17.86
CA ARG A 168 -12.41 -3.11 -17.31
C ARG A 168 -13.14 -3.89 -16.22
N PHE A 169 -14.30 -3.41 -15.80
CA PHE A 169 -15.07 -4.05 -14.72
C PHE A 169 -15.45 -5.49 -15.07
N ASP A 170 -15.23 -6.40 -14.13
CA ASP A 170 -15.66 -7.79 -14.24
C ASP A 170 -17.14 -7.91 -13.84
N PRO A 171 -18.07 -8.10 -14.81
CA PRO A 171 -19.50 -8.06 -14.52
C PRO A 171 -20.02 -9.31 -13.78
N ASP A 172 -19.22 -10.37 -13.68
CA ASP A 172 -19.61 -11.61 -13.01
C ASP A 172 -19.11 -11.67 -11.56
N PHE A 173 -17.89 -11.14 -11.30
CA PHE A 173 -17.21 -11.30 -10.01
C PHE A 173 -16.62 -10.02 -9.43
N GLY A 174 -16.87 -8.86 -10.01
CA GLY A 174 -16.31 -7.59 -9.55
C GLY A 174 -14.80 -7.47 -9.73
N GLY A 175 -14.27 -6.29 -9.46
CA GLY A 175 -12.88 -5.95 -9.72
C GLY A 175 -12.60 -5.61 -11.19
N PHE A 176 -11.33 -5.38 -11.54
CA PHE A 176 -10.96 -4.78 -12.83
C PHE A 176 -9.90 -5.59 -13.58
N SER A 177 -9.71 -6.85 -13.22
CA SER A 177 -8.73 -7.76 -13.84
C SER A 177 -9.23 -9.20 -13.88
N GLY A 178 -8.53 -10.06 -14.63
CA GLY A 178 -8.72 -11.52 -14.62
C GLY A 178 -7.98 -12.21 -13.46
N ALA A 179 -7.64 -13.49 -13.63
CA ALA A 179 -6.83 -14.26 -12.70
C ALA A 179 -5.31 -14.14 -13.03
N PRO A 180 -4.41 -14.06 -12.03
CA PRO A 180 -4.69 -13.87 -10.61
C PRO A 180 -5.32 -12.51 -10.33
N LYS A 181 -6.13 -12.41 -9.25
CA LYS A 181 -6.94 -11.22 -8.96
C LYS A 181 -6.48 -10.56 -7.67
N PHE A 182 -5.85 -9.39 -7.81
CA PHE A 182 -5.39 -8.57 -6.69
C PHE A 182 -6.49 -7.57 -6.29
N PRO A 183 -6.68 -7.29 -4.98
CA PRO A 183 -7.56 -6.21 -4.56
C PRO A 183 -7.11 -4.88 -5.19
N PRO A 184 -7.98 -4.19 -5.93
CA PRO A 184 -7.62 -2.96 -6.65
C PRO A 184 -7.73 -1.73 -5.72
N HIS A 185 -6.92 -1.68 -4.67
CA HIS A 185 -7.00 -0.73 -3.56
C HIS A 185 -7.12 0.73 -4.01
N HIS A 186 -6.25 1.17 -4.93
CA HIS A 186 -6.17 2.56 -5.37
C HIS A 186 -7.41 2.97 -6.17
N SER A 187 -7.88 2.07 -7.06
CA SER A 187 -9.12 2.27 -7.81
C SER A 187 -10.34 2.31 -6.89
N LEU A 188 -10.45 1.39 -5.91
CA LEU A 188 -11.54 1.38 -4.94
C LEU A 188 -11.54 2.63 -4.06
N ARG A 189 -10.36 3.11 -3.64
CA ARG A 189 -10.26 4.36 -2.88
C ARG A 189 -10.72 5.56 -3.71
N LEU A 190 -10.25 5.67 -4.96
CA LEU A 190 -10.67 6.72 -5.88
C LEU A 190 -12.18 6.70 -6.10
N LEU A 191 -12.77 5.52 -6.39
CA LEU A 191 -14.23 5.37 -6.54
C LEU A 191 -14.96 5.81 -5.26
N THR A 192 -14.45 5.48 -4.08
CA THR A 192 -15.05 5.89 -2.80
C THR A 192 -15.03 7.41 -2.64
N THR A 193 -13.97 8.09 -3.04
CA THR A 193 -13.84 9.55 -2.98
C THR A 193 -14.79 10.23 -3.98
N MET A 194 -14.99 9.65 -5.16
CA MET A 194 -15.87 10.19 -6.21
C MET A 194 -17.37 9.81 -6.02
N LEU A 195 -17.68 8.87 -5.13
CA LEU A 195 -19.03 8.37 -4.93
C LEU A 195 -20.09 9.47 -4.67
N PRO A 196 -19.82 10.53 -3.87
CA PRO A 196 -20.82 11.58 -3.63
C PRO A 196 -21.28 12.34 -4.89
N THR A 197 -20.42 12.46 -5.90
CA THR A 197 -20.68 13.22 -7.12
C THR A 197 -21.08 12.37 -8.32
N HIS A 198 -20.75 11.06 -8.32
CA HIS A 198 -20.95 10.14 -9.45
C HIS A 198 -21.62 8.83 -9.01
N SER A 199 -22.52 8.88 -8.03
CA SER A 199 -23.07 7.69 -7.36
C SER A 199 -23.73 6.70 -8.32
N GLU A 200 -24.47 7.14 -9.33
CA GLU A 200 -25.20 6.26 -10.26
C GLU A 200 -24.25 5.28 -11.00
N THR A 201 -23.10 5.74 -11.45
CA THR A 201 -22.12 4.91 -12.16
C THR A 201 -21.21 4.14 -11.20
N ILE A 202 -20.80 4.77 -10.09
CA ILE A 202 -19.77 4.23 -9.20
C ILE A 202 -20.34 3.17 -8.23
N THR A 203 -21.58 3.35 -7.75
CA THR A 203 -22.15 2.43 -6.75
C THR A 203 -22.02 0.96 -7.14
N PRO A 204 -22.45 0.51 -8.35
CA PRO A 204 -22.34 -0.90 -8.71
C PRO A 204 -20.87 -1.37 -8.79
N LEU A 205 -19.96 -0.55 -9.34
CA LEU A 205 -18.54 -0.92 -9.45
C LEU A 205 -17.91 -1.14 -8.07
N LEU A 206 -18.18 -0.24 -7.14
CA LEU A 206 -17.62 -0.25 -5.80
C LEU A 206 -18.29 -1.30 -4.91
N GLU A 207 -19.62 -1.29 -4.82
CA GLU A 207 -20.37 -2.17 -3.92
C GLU A 207 -20.20 -3.64 -4.31
N ASP A 208 -20.37 -3.97 -5.59
CA ASP A 208 -20.24 -5.36 -6.07
C ASP A 208 -18.80 -5.88 -5.87
N THR A 209 -17.78 -5.06 -6.14
CA THR A 209 -16.38 -5.47 -5.91
C THR A 209 -16.11 -5.72 -4.42
N LEU A 210 -16.55 -4.83 -3.54
CA LEU A 210 -16.36 -4.99 -2.10
C LEU A 210 -17.12 -6.20 -1.55
N ASP A 211 -18.36 -6.46 -2.00
CA ASP A 211 -19.11 -7.65 -1.60
C ASP A 211 -18.40 -8.93 -2.03
N GLN A 212 -17.89 -9.01 -3.28
CA GLN A 212 -17.20 -10.20 -3.77
C GLN A 212 -15.88 -10.47 -3.02
N ILE A 213 -15.10 -9.44 -2.72
CA ILE A 213 -13.88 -9.56 -1.92
C ILE A 213 -14.22 -10.01 -0.48
N ALA A 214 -15.25 -9.42 0.14
CA ALA A 214 -15.64 -9.75 1.52
C ALA A 214 -16.27 -11.16 1.64
N CYS A 215 -16.99 -11.63 0.63
CA CYS A 215 -17.63 -12.96 0.61
C CYS A 215 -16.66 -14.07 0.22
N GLY A 216 -15.62 -13.76 -0.56
CA GLY A 216 -14.66 -14.72 -1.09
C GLY A 216 -13.76 -15.36 -0.04
N GLY A 217 -13.01 -16.38 -0.47
CA GLY A 217 -12.01 -17.02 0.39
C GLY A 217 -10.74 -16.20 0.59
N ILE A 218 -10.55 -15.11 -0.17
CA ILE A 218 -9.49 -14.13 0.08
C ILE A 218 -9.68 -13.40 1.42
N HIS A 219 -10.91 -13.30 1.93
CA HIS A 219 -11.22 -12.83 3.28
C HIS A 219 -11.15 -13.99 4.27
N ASP A 220 -10.27 -13.91 5.26
CA ASP A 220 -10.23 -14.88 6.35
C ASP A 220 -11.44 -14.68 7.29
N HIS A 221 -12.52 -15.38 7.02
CA HIS A 221 -13.75 -15.26 7.79
C HIS A 221 -13.60 -15.60 9.27
N VAL A 222 -12.65 -16.48 9.62
CA VAL A 222 -12.42 -16.91 11.01
C VAL A 222 -11.57 -15.90 11.77
N GLY A 223 -10.40 -15.55 11.24
CA GLY A 223 -9.44 -14.69 11.93
C GLY A 223 -9.59 -13.20 11.64
N GLY A 224 -10.31 -12.85 10.60
CA GLY A 224 -10.34 -11.49 10.06
C GLY A 224 -9.13 -11.19 9.18
N GLY A 225 -9.19 -10.06 8.49
CA GLY A 225 -8.17 -9.64 7.55
C GLY A 225 -8.22 -10.39 6.22
N PHE A 226 -7.34 -9.99 5.31
CA PHE A 226 -7.34 -10.44 3.92
C PHE A 226 -6.00 -11.08 3.56
N HIS A 227 -6.06 -12.13 2.78
CA HIS A 227 -4.95 -12.68 2.04
C HIS A 227 -4.58 -11.75 0.88
N ARG A 228 -3.37 -11.90 0.34
CA ARG A 228 -2.78 -10.94 -0.59
C ARG A 228 -3.52 -10.85 -1.92
N TYR A 229 -3.86 -12.00 -2.54
CA TYR A 229 -4.58 -12.06 -3.81
C TYR A 229 -5.29 -13.41 -3.97
N ALA A 230 -6.25 -13.46 -4.89
CA ALA A 230 -6.87 -14.71 -5.32
C ALA A 230 -6.17 -15.25 -6.57
N THR A 231 -5.89 -16.54 -6.59
CA THR A 231 -5.28 -17.22 -7.74
C THR A 231 -6.29 -17.43 -8.88
N ASP A 232 -7.57 -17.32 -8.56
CA ASP A 232 -8.69 -17.41 -9.49
C ASP A 232 -9.44 -16.08 -9.72
N ARG A 233 -10.39 -16.09 -10.66
CA ARG A 233 -11.23 -14.93 -11.00
C ARG A 233 -12.32 -14.64 -9.97
N HIS A 234 -12.62 -15.60 -9.07
CA HIS A 234 -13.80 -15.59 -8.22
C HIS A 234 -13.55 -15.04 -6.81
N TRP A 235 -12.36 -14.56 -6.49
CA TRP A 235 -11.92 -14.17 -5.16
C TRP A 235 -11.90 -15.34 -4.15
N PHE A 236 -11.87 -16.60 -4.66
CA PHE A 236 -12.10 -17.79 -3.85
C PHE A 236 -10.82 -18.42 -3.32
N THR A 237 -9.90 -18.88 -4.18
CA THR A 237 -8.66 -19.52 -3.74
C THR A 237 -7.59 -18.47 -3.49
N PRO A 238 -7.25 -18.17 -2.23
CA PRO A 238 -6.22 -17.17 -1.97
C PRO A 238 -4.83 -17.77 -2.13
N HIS A 239 -3.85 -16.92 -2.44
CA HIS A 239 -2.49 -17.10 -1.99
C HIS A 239 -2.44 -16.67 -0.51
N PHE A 240 -2.12 -17.60 0.40
CA PHE A 240 -2.48 -17.48 1.82
C PHE A 240 -1.65 -16.50 2.64
N GLU A 241 -0.63 -15.85 2.08
CA GLU A 241 0.10 -14.78 2.78
C GLU A 241 -0.81 -13.59 3.12
N LYS A 242 -0.53 -12.92 4.23
CA LYS A 242 -1.27 -11.73 4.67
C LYS A 242 -0.29 -10.59 4.91
N MET A 243 -0.41 -9.53 4.10
CA MET A 243 0.45 -8.36 4.17
C MET A 243 -0.20 -7.25 4.98
N LEU A 244 0.58 -6.51 5.76
CA LEU A 244 0.08 -5.38 6.55
C LEU A 244 -0.56 -4.30 5.67
N TYR A 245 0.08 -3.97 4.54
CA TYR A 245 -0.40 -2.91 3.65
C TYR A 245 -1.73 -3.24 2.97
N ASP A 246 -1.96 -4.49 2.55
CA ASP A 246 -3.25 -4.92 1.97
C ASP A 246 -4.38 -4.76 3.00
N ASN A 247 -4.13 -5.19 4.23
CA ASN A 247 -5.08 -5.09 5.33
C ASN A 247 -5.35 -3.63 5.73
N ALA A 248 -4.32 -2.77 5.73
CA ALA A 248 -4.47 -1.35 6.00
C ALA A 248 -5.36 -0.66 4.95
N MET A 249 -5.06 -0.89 3.67
CA MET A 249 -5.79 -0.25 2.58
C MET A 249 -7.23 -0.74 2.50
N LEU A 250 -7.47 -2.06 2.60
CA LEU A 250 -8.83 -2.61 2.57
C LEU A 250 -9.66 -2.17 3.78
N ALA A 251 -9.13 -2.22 5.00
CA ALA A 251 -9.85 -1.75 6.19
C ALA A 251 -10.32 -0.30 6.02
N ARG A 252 -9.43 0.58 5.52
CA ARG A 252 -9.76 1.98 5.25
C ARG A 252 -10.87 2.13 4.20
N ILE A 253 -10.77 1.41 3.08
CA ILE A 253 -11.74 1.47 1.98
C ILE A 253 -13.12 1.00 2.44
N TYR A 254 -13.20 -0.14 3.12
CA TYR A 254 -14.46 -0.65 3.66
C TYR A 254 -15.13 0.33 4.64
N ALA A 255 -14.35 0.95 5.53
CA ALA A 255 -14.88 1.93 6.46
C ALA A 255 -15.39 3.20 5.76
N LEU A 256 -14.64 3.72 4.79
CA LEU A 256 -15.02 4.91 4.03
C LEU A 256 -16.26 4.66 3.13
N ALA A 257 -16.41 3.46 2.58
CA ALA A 257 -17.53 3.08 1.73
C ALA A 257 -18.81 2.79 2.53
N ALA A 258 -18.70 2.41 3.81
CA ALA A 258 -19.82 1.94 4.62
C ALA A 258 -20.97 2.95 4.73
N GLY A 259 -20.68 4.19 5.11
CA GLY A 259 -21.67 5.25 5.27
C GLY A 259 -22.34 5.67 3.96
N PRO A 260 -21.59 6.09 2.94
CA PRO A 260 -22.14 6.52 1.65
C PRO A 260 -22.97 5.46 0.93
N LEU A 261 -22.62 4.17 1.07
CA LEU A 261 -23.38 3.04 0.51
C LEU A 261 -24.51 2.53 1.42
N GLY A 262 -24.61 3.03 2.67
CA GLY A 262 -25.58 2.52 3.65
C GLY A 262 -25.30 1.07 4.07
N ARG A 263 -24.03 0.62 4.03
CA ARG A 263 -23.60 -0.76 4.26
C ARG A 263 -22.85 -0.91 5.59
N GLU A 264 -23.59 -1.03 6.70
CA GLU A 264 -23.01 -1.26 8.03
C GLU A 264 -22.13 -2.53 8.07
N SER A 265 -22.49 -3.55 7.28
CA SER A 265 -21.68 -4.77 7.13
C SER A 265 -20.25 -4.50 6.66
N PHE A 266 -20.02 -3.47 5.84
CA PHE A 266 -18.67 -3.07 5.43
C PHE A 266 -17.86 -2.50 6.59
N LEU A 267 -18.49 -1.78 7.50
CA LEU A 267 -17.81 -1.33 8.72
C LEU A 267 -17.42 -2.51 9.62
N THR A 268 -18.22 -3.58 9.64
CA THR A 268 -17.86 -4.83 10.32
C THR A 268 -16.64 -5.49 9.69
N VAL A 269 -16.53 -5.53 8.36
CA VAL A 269 -15.33 -6.03 7.68
C VAL A 269 -14.11 -5.20 8.07
N ALA A 270 -14.23 -3.86 8.03
CA ALA A 270 -13.14 -2.95 8.38
C ALA A 270 -12.65 -3.16 9.83
N THR A 271 -13.58 -3.20 10.78
CA THR A 271 -13.21 -3.37 12.21
C THR A 271 -12.60 -4.74 12.49
N ARG A 272 -13.15 -5.82 11.92
CA ARG A 272 -12.56 -7.18 12.05
C ARG A 272 -11.17 -7.28 11.42
N THR A 273 -10.91 -6.54 10.34
CA THR A 273 -9.57 -6.45 9.75
C THR A 273 -8.60 -5.73 10.69
N CYS A 274 -9.03 -4.61 11.29
CA CYS A 274 -8.22 -3.93 12.31
C CYS A 274 -7.98 -4.81 13.55
N ASP A 275 -8.99 -5.52 14.02
CA ASP A 275 -8.88 -6.46 15.15
C ASP A 275 -7.86 -7.58 14.86
N TYR A 276 -7.81 -8.09 13.62
CA TYR A 276 -6.80 -9.04 13.16
C TYR A 276 -5.39 -8.43 13.26
N VAL A 277 -5.18 -7.24 12.72
CA VAL A 277 -3.85 -6.60 12.74
C VAL A 277 -3.38 -6.35 14.16
N ILE A 278 -4.24 -5.83 15.03
CA ILE A 278 -3.90 -5.58 16.44
C ILE A 278 -3.59 -6.88 17.18
N ARG A 279 -4.36 -7.93 16.98
CA ARG A 279 -4.19 -9.21 17.68
C ARG A 279 -2.94 -9.95 17.22
N ASP A 280 -2.69 -10.02 15.90
CA ASP A 280 -1.74 -10.96 15.31
C ASP A 280 -0.44 -10.28 14.85
N LEU A 281 -0.46 -9.02 14.44
CA LEU A 281 0.70 -8.31 13.89
C LEU A 281 1.34 -7.27 14.83
N THR A 282 0.79 -7.03 16.03
CA THR A 282 1.42 -6.08 16.97
C THR A 282 2.79 -6.56 17.41
N ASP A 283 3.80 -5.73 17.21
CA ASP A 283 5.16 -5.95 17.70
C ASP A 283 5.29 -5.45 19.15
N PRO A 284 6.22 -5.99 19.98
CA PRO A 284 6.43 -5.54 21.35
C PRO A 284 6.70 -4.04 21.53
N ILE A 285 7.21 -3.34 20.50
CA ILE A 285 7.38 -1.87 20.55
C ILE A 285 6.05 -1.11 20.38
N GLY A 286 4.96 -1.80 19.98
CA GLY A 286 3.64 -1.21 19.78
C GLY A 286 3.32 -0.80 18.34
N ALA A 287 4.24 -0.98 17.39
CA ALA A 287 4.00 -0.87 15.95
C ALA A 287 3.58 -2.24 15.36
N PHE A 288 3.45 -2.36 14.04
CA PHE A 288 2.93 -3.55 13.38
C PHE A 288 3.98 -4.22 12.50
N ARG A 289 4.06 -5.53 12.61
CA ARG A 289 4.90 -6.42 11.78
C ARG A 289 4.39 -6.48 10.35
N SER A 290 5.28 -6.83 9.41
CA SER A 290 5.01 -6.71 7.98
C SER A 290 4.04 -7.75 7.43
N ALA A 291 4.19 -9.03 7.79
CA ALA A 291 3.44 -10.09 7.12
C ALA A 291 3.36 -11.40 7.91
N TYR A 292 2.37 -12.21 7.52
CA TYR A 292 2.34 -13.66 7.74
C TYR A 292 2.61 -14.41 6.43
N ASP A 293 3.42 -15.45 6.51
CA ASP A 293 3.70 -16.39 5.43
C ASP A 293 2.42 -17.14 4.99
N ALA A 294 2.41 -17.60 3.75
CA ALA A 294 1.38 -18.50 3.24
C ALA A 294 1.48 -19.91 3.83
N ASP A 295 2.70 -20.33 4.18
CA ASP A 295 3.02 -21.70 4.61
C ASP A 295 2.99 -21.88 6.13
N ALA A 296 2.38 -22.96 6.56
CA ALA A 296 2.55 -23.49 7.91
C ALA A 296 2.86 -24.98 7.83
N ASN A 297 3.85 -25.44 8.59
CA ASN A 297 4.33 -26.84 8.54
C ASN A 297 4.73 -27.32 7.12
N GLY A 298 5.27 -26.43 6.28
CA GLY A 298 5.70 -26.74 4.91
C GLY A 298 4.56 -26.97 3.92
N LYS A 299 3.33 -26.55 4.25
CA LYS A 299 2.18 -26.64 3.35
C LYS A 299 1.41 -25.32 3.34
N GLU A 300 1.19 -24.77 2.14
CA GLU A 300 0.42 -23.55 1.93
C GLU A 300 -1.02 -23.72 2.44
N GLY A 301 -1.51 -22.69 3.14
CA GLY A 301 -2.88 -22.60 3.65
C GLY A 301 -3.22 -23.53 4.82
N SER A 302 -2.33 -24.44 5.24
CA SER A 302 -2.63 -25.48 6.24
C SER A 302 -3.12 -24.93 7.59
N TYR A 303 -2.73 -23.71 7.95
CA TYR A 303 -3.22 -23.01 9.12
C TYR A 303 -4.68 -22.54 8.99
N THR A 304 -5.09 -22.13 7.78
CA THR A 304 -6.34 -21.40 7.53
C THR A 304 -7.49 -22.32 7.09
N VAL A 305 -7.19 -23.39 6.32
CA VAL A 305 -8.19 -24.30 5.79
C VAL A 305 -8.75 -25.27 6.84
N TRP A 306 -9.93 -25.84 6.57
CA TRP A 306 -10.68 -26.63 7.55
C TRP A 306 -11.20 -27.96 6.98
N ASP A 307 -11.12 -29.02 7.76
CA ASP A 307 -11.89 -30.24 7.50
C ASP A 307 -13.39 -30.01 7.75
N HIS A 308 -14.23 -30.49 6.85
CA HIS A 308 -15.69 -30.35 7.00
C HIS A 308 -16.23 -30.99 8.29
N ALA A 309 -15.67 -32.14 8.67
CA ALA A 309 -16.07 -32.84 9.90
C ALA A 309 -15.76 -31.97 11.15
N ASP A 310 -14.63 -31.27 11.17
CA ASP A 310 -14.29 -30.38 12.27
C ASP A 310 -15.19 -29.14 12.30
N VAL A 311 -15.43 -28.51 11.15
CA VAL A 311 -16.36 -27.37 11.06
C VAL A 311 -17.72 -27.79 11.62
N THR A 312 -18.28 -28.89 11.13
CA THR A 312 -19.62 -29.37 11.56
C THR A 312 -19.64 -29.73 13.05
N ARG A 313 -18.61 -30.41 13.54
CA ARG A 313 -18.48 -30.78 14.96
C ARG A 313 -18.44 -29.56 15.88
N ILE A 314 -17.74 -28.51 15.48
CA ILE A 314 -17.51 -27.30 16.29
C ILE A 314 -18.70 -26.35 16.21
N THR A 315 -19.28 -26.14 15.02
CA THR A 315 -20.22 -25.06 14.75
C THR A 315 -21.60 -25.50 14.30
N GLY A 316 -21.76 -26.77 13.89
CA GLY A 316 -23.01 -27.34 13.37
C GLY A 316 -23.19 -27.18 11.87
N ASP A 317 -24.17 -27.94 11.31
CA ASP A 317 -24.43 -28.03 9.87
C ASP A 317 -24.85 -26.68 9.24
N ALA A 318 -25.59 -25.86 9.97
CA ALA A 318 -26.04 -24.55 9.47
C ALA A 318 -24.87 -23.62 9.17
N PHE A 319 -23.88 -23.59 10.03
CA PHE A 319 -22.65 -22.81 9.81
C PHE A 319 -21.84 -23.38 8.64
N ALA A 320 -21.64 -24.72 8.61
CA ALA A 320 -20.92 -25.39 7.53
C ALA A 320 -21.54 -25.08 6.16
N ALA A 321 -22.87 -25.09 6.07
CA ALA A 321 -23.60 -24.73 4.85
C ALA A 321 -23.45 -23.25 4.50
N HIS A 322 -23.56 -22.34 5.47
CA HIS A 322 -23.42 -20.89 5.27
C HIS A 322 -22.04 -20.51 4.74
N TYR A 323 -20.98 -21.13 5.29
CA TYR A 323 -19.59 -20.90 4.86
C TYR A 323 -19.10 -21.91 3.82
N SER A 324 -20.02 -22.54 3.07
CA SER A 324 -19.75 -23.37 1.89
C SER A 324 -18.78 -24.55 2.14
N SER A 325 -18.70 -25.07 3.37
CA SER A 325 -17.89 -26.23 3.70
C SER A 325 -18.51 -27.52 3.14
N LYS A 326 -17.69 -28.38 2.51
CA LYS A 326 -18.10 -29.61 1.84
C LYS A 326 -17.32 -30.83 2.33
N PRO A 327 -17.96 -32.01 2.44
CA PRO A 327 -17.28 -33.25 2.87
C PRO A 327 -16.07 -33.65 2.00
N ALA A 328 -16.09 -33.32 0.71
CA ALA A 328 -15.03 -33.66 -0.24
C ALA A 328 -13.97 -32.57 -0.37
N GLY A 329 -14.04 -31.51 0.43
CA GLY A 329 -13.27 -30.29 0.20
C GLY A 329 -13.86 -29.42 -0.92
N ASN A 330 -13.32 -28.21 -1.09
CA ASN A 330 -13.89 -27.25 -2.04
C ASN A 330 -12.84 -26.54 -2.92
N TRP A 331 -11.56 -26.84 -2.79
CA TRP A 331 -10.49 -26.14 -3.51
C TRP A 331 -9.43 -27.09 -4.08
N ARG A 332 -8.49 -26.53 -4.86
CA ARG A 332 -7.34 -27.23 -5.42
C ARG A 332 -6.08 -26.51 -5.04
N ASP A 333 -5.07 -27.26 -4.69
CA ASP A 333 -3.71 -26.73 -4.48
C ASP A 333 -3.17 -26.13 -5.78
N GLU A 334 -2.65 -24.90 -5.72
CA GLU A 334 -2.20 -24.16 -6.90
C GLU A 334 -0.96 -24.79 -7.53
N ALA A 335 0.00 -25.21 -6.72
CA ALA A 335 1.27 -25.73 -7.19
C ALA A 335 1.12 -27.09 -7.88
N THR A 336 0.22 -27.94 -7.38
CA THR A 336 0.03 -29.31 -7.87
C THR A 336 -1.21 -29.50 -8.75
N GLY A 337 -2.20 -28.62 -8.64
CA GLY A 337 -3.51 -28.74 -9.28
C GLY A 337 -4.39 -29.85 -8.70
N HIS A 338 -3.95 -30.55 -7.63
CA HIS A 338 -4.69 -31.63 -7.01
C HIS A 338 -5.86 -31.12 -6.15
N PRO A 339 -7.01 -31.81 -6.16
CA PRO A 339 -8.11 -31.47 -5.27
C PRO A 339 -7.71 -31.73 -3.82
N GLU A 340 -7.97 -30.78 -2.94
CA GLU A 340 -7.77 -30.86 -1.51
C GLU A 340 -9.05 -31.32 -0.81
N THR A 341 -8.91 -32.08 0.29
CA THR A 341 -10.05 -32.57 1.11
C THR A 341 -10.50 -31.54 2.14
N THR A 342 -9.72 -30.50 2.33
CA THR A 342 -10.02 -29.38 3.22
C THR A 342 -10.85 -28.30 2.52
N ASN A 343 -11.33 -27.33 3.30
CA ASN A 343 -12.20 -26.26 2.83
C ASN A 343 -11.62 -24.89 3.11
N ILE A 344 -11.70 -24.02 2.12
CA ILE A 344 -11.63 -22.57 2.26
C ILE A 344 -13.05 -22.09 2.60
N LEU A 345 -13.22 -21.44 3.75
CA LEU A 345 -14.52 -20.90 4.16
C LEU A 345 -14.84 -19.63 3.39
N HIS A 346 -16.04 -19.56 2.78
CA HIS A 346 -16.51 -18.42 1.99
C HIS A 346 -18.03 -18.38 1.94
N ILE A 347 -18.62 -17.24 1.57
CA ILE A 347 -20.07 -17.02 1.59
C ILE A 347 -20.70 -17.12 0.19
N GLY A 348 -20.07 -17.81 -0.73
CA GLY A 348 -20.49 -17.90 -2.13
C GLY A 348 -19.73 -16.92 -3.03
N SER A 349 -20.15 -16.82 -4.30
CA SER A 349 -19.51 -15.94 -5.30
C SER A 349 -20.49 -15.62 -6.43
N GLY A 350 -20.26 -14.49 -7.11
CA GLY A 350 -21.05 -14.02 -8.25
C GLY A 350 -21.89 -12.78 -7.94
N ILE A 351 -21.80 -11.78 -8.81
CA ILE A 351 -22.57 -10.53 -8.68
C ILE A 351 -24.07 -10.83 -8.79
N GLY A 352 -24.84 -10.23 -7.89
CA GLY A 352 -26.30 -10.43 -7.81
C GLY A 352 -26.72 -11.66 -7.00
N ASP A 353 -25.84 -12.64 -6.82
CA ASP A 353 -26.14 -13.86 -6.05
C ASP A 353 -25.78 -13.72 -4.58
N VAL A 354 -24.75 -12.93 -4.27
CA VAL A 354 -24.16 -12.84 -2.92
C VAL A 354 -23.89 -11.40 -2.53
N ARG A 355 -24.31 -11.06 -1.31
CA ARG A 355 -23.93 -9.84 -0.59
C ARG A 355 -23.36 -10.21 0.76
N TYR A 356 -22.32 -9.49 1.18
CA TYR A 356 -21.77 -9.71 2.51
C TYR A 356 -22.84 -9.41 3.57
N PRO A 357 -23.13 -10.38 4.46
CA PRO A 357 -24.31 -10.34 5.32
C PRO A 357 -24.21 -9.26 6.40
N ALA A 358 -25.34 -8.93 7.01
CA ALA A 358 -25.38 -8.10 8.21
C ALA A 358 -24.60 -8.77 9.35
N THR A 359 -24.08 -7.96 10.26
CA THR A 359 -23.28 -8.45 11.40
C THR A 359 -23.99 -9.51 12.23
N SER A 360 -25.32 -9.39 12.39
CA SER A 360 -26.17 -10.38 13.10
C SER A 360 -26.15 -11.78 12.46
N ASP A 361 -25.91 -11.86 11.16
CA ASP A 361 -26.00 -13.10 10.39
C ASP A 361 -24.63 -13.79 10.22
N LEU A 362 -23.55 -13.17 10.70
CA LEU A 362 -22.17 -13.69 10.59
C LEU A 362 -21.85 -14.86 11.53
N MET A 363 -22.78 -15.26 12.41
CA MET A 363 -22.53 -16.33 13.36
C MET A 363 -21.24 -16.12 14.18
N LEU A 364 -21.01 -14.92 14.69
CA LEU A 364 -19.78 -14.52 15.39
C LEU A 364 -19.34 -15.46 16.53
N PRO A 365 -20.22 -16.01 17.37
CA PRO A 365 -19.82 -16.96 18.40
C PRO A 365 -19.14 -18.22 17.83
N GLN A 366 -19.64 -18.74 16.71
CA GLN A 366 -19.06 -19.89 16.03
C GLN A 366 -17.69 -19.56 15.42
N LEU A 367 -17.58 -18.38 14.78
CA LEU A 367 -16.28 -17.89 14.26
C LEU A 367 -15.25 -17.73 15.39
N THR A 368 -15.66 -17.23 16.55
CA THR A 368 -14.77 -17.11 17.72
C THR A 368 -14.32 -18.48 18.21
N THR A 369 -15.20 -19.47 18.22
CA THR A 369 -14.83 -20.85 18.61
C THR A 369 -13.85 -21.46 17.61
N LEU A 370 -14.07 -21.28 16.30
CA LEU A 370 -13.13 -21.74 15.27
C LEU A 370 -11.78 -21.04 15.40
N LEU A 371 -11.75 -19.75 15.68
CA LEU A 371 -10.49 -19.01 15.90
C LEU A 371 -9.72 -19.59 17.08
N HIS A 372 -10.42 -19.90 18.19
CA HIS A 372 -9.79 -20.53 19.34
C HIS A 372 -9.18 -21.90 18.98
N GLU A 373 -9.91 -22.75 18.25
CA GLU A 373 -9.39 -24.05 17.78
C GLU A 373 -8.22 -23.89 16.80
N ARG A 374 -8.30 -22.92 15.85
CA ARG A 374 -7.22 -22.64 14.91
C ARG A 374 -5.93 -22.23 15.61
N ASN A 375 -6.04 -21.42 16.67
CA ASN A 375 -4.88 -20.95 17.44
C ASN A 375 -4.14 -22.07 18.20
N GLN A 376 -4.66 -23.31 18.21
CA GLN A 376 -3.94 -24.50 18.69
C GLN A 376 -3.04 -25.11 17.61
N ARG A 377 -3.18 -24.71 16.34
CA ARG A 377 -2.33 -25.16 15.24
C ARG A 377 -1.01 -24.40 15.25
N THR A 378 0.01 -24.96 14.60
CA THR A 378 1.25 -24.23 14.33
C THR A 378 0.94 -23.04 13.41
N PRO A 379 1.20 -21.79 13.83
CA PRO A 379 0.98 -20.63 12.98
C PRO A 379 1.98 -20.58 11.83
N PRO A 380 1.69 -19.84 10.76
CA PRO A 380 2.67 -19.47 9.74
C PRO A 380 3.81 -18.65 10.34
N LEU A 381 4.94 -18.56 9.62
CA LEU A 381 6.00 -17.64 9.97
C LEU A 381 5.45 -16.20 9.95
N CYS A 382 5.68 -15.47 11.04
CA CYS A 382 5.44 -14.03 11.08
C CYS A 382 6.75 -13.31 10.76
N ASP A 383 6.75 -12.47 9.76
CA ASP A 383 7.88 -11.59 9.50
C ASP A 383 7.87 -10.43 10.50
N HIS A 384 8.89 -10.36 11.32
CA HIS A 384 8.98 -9.42 12.44
C HIS A 384 9.44 -8.01 12.06
N LYS A 385 9.71 -7.75 10.79
CA LYS A 385 10.07 -6.41 10.33
C LYS A 385 8.90 -5.44 10.54
N VAL A 386 9.18 -4.30 11.13
CA VAL A 386 8.29 -3.14 11.23
C VAL A 386 8.73 -2.17 10.15
N LEU A 387 8.06 -2.16 9.00
CA LEU A 387 8.34 -1.27 7.88
C LEU A 387 7.63 0.06 8.11
N VAL A 388 8.35 1.17 8.03
CA VAL A 388 7.82 2.49 8.37
C VAL A 388 6.70 2.91 7.42
N SER A 389 6.88 2.72 6.12
CA SER A 389 5.87 3.04 5.09
C SER A 389 4.57 2.25 5.30
N TRP A 390 4.63 0.94 5.56
CA TRP A 390 3.44 0.11 5.77
C TRP A 390 2.72 0.44 7.08
N ASN A 391 3.48 0.78 8.11
CA ASN A 391 2.92 1.29 9.37
C ASN A 391 2.23 2.63 9.17
N GLY A 392 2.77 3.53 8.33
CA GLY A 392 2.10 4.77 7.94
C GLY A 392 0.70 4.53 7.38
N LEU A 393 0.56 3.55 6.47
CA LEU A 393 -0.74 3.15 5.91
C LEU A 393 -1.68 2.61 7.00
N MET A 394 -1.17 1.75 7.90
CA MET A 394 -2.00 1.13 8.95
C MET A 394 -2.41 2.12 10.02
N ILE A 395 -1.54 3.04 10.42
CA ILE A 395 -1.85 4.13 11.35
C ILE A 395 -3.00 4.98 10.80
N GLY A 396 -2.94 5.38 9.52
CA GLY A 396 -4.00 6.13 8.87
C GLY A 396 -5.31 5.33 8.77
N ALA A 397 -5.24 4.03 8.48
CA ALA A 397 -6.39 3.15 8.45
C ALA A 397 -7.06 3.04 9.83
N LEU A 398 -6.29 2.73 10.89
CA LEU A 398 -6.80 2.62 12.26
C LEU A 398 -7.43 3.92 12.75
N ALA A 399 -6.82 5.07 12.45
CA ALA A 399 -7.37 6.38 12.81
C ALA A 399 -8.75 6.59 12.16
N LYS A 400 -8.89 6.34 10.85
CA LYS A 400 -10.15 6.52 10.13
C LYS A 400 -11.21 5.48 10.50
N VAL A 401 -10.84 4.20 10.60
CA VAL A 401 -11.77 3.14 11.05
C VAL A 401 -12.22 3.42 12.48
N GLY A 402 -11.31 3.77 13.40
CA GLY A 402 -11.63 4.12 14.77
C GLY A 402 -12.60 5.30 14.88
N GLN A 403 -12.40 6.35 14.06
CA GLN A 403 -13.29 7.50 13.99
C GLN A 403 -14.70 7.11 13.51
N ILE A 404 -14.79 6.38 12.39
CA ILE A 404 -16.09 6.03 11.76
C ILE A 404 -16.86 5.03 12.62
N SER A 405 -16.17 4.04 13.19
CA SER A 405 -16.79 3.00 14.04
C SER A 405 -16.94 3.41 15.50
N GLN A 406 -16.46 4.58 15.90
CA GLN A 406 -16.41 5.06 17.27
C GLN A 406 -15.63 4.12 18.23
N ARG A 407 -14.66 3.36 17.70
CA ARG A 407 -13.80 2.44 18.42
C ARG A 407 -12.54 3.18 18.90
N GLN A 408 -12.54 3.60 20.16
CA GLN A 408 -11.45 4.33 20.80
C GLN A 408 -10.17 3.50 20.89
N ASP A 409 -10.29 2.20 21.08
CA ASP A 409 -9.15 1.27 21.14
C ASP A 409 -8.37 1.19 19.82
N LEU A 410 -9.04 1.32 18.65
CA LEU A 410 -8.37 1.39 17.35
C LEU A 410 -7.55 2.70 17.22
N LEU A 411 -8.11 3.81 17.70
CA LEU A 411 -7.40 5.09 17.72
C LEU A 411 -6.19 5.06 18.66
N GLU A 412 -6.31 4.43 19.83
CA GLU A 412 -5.22 4.24 20.77
C GLU A 412 -4.10 3.36 20.18
N ALA A 413 -4.45 2.31 19.43
CA ALA A 413 -3.48 1.48 18.71
C ALA A 413 -2.72 2.31 17.64
N ALA A 414 -3.43 3.15 16.86
CA ALA A 414 -2.81 4.05 15.88
C ALA A 414 -1.83 5.03 16.54
N ILE A 415 -2.22 5.66 17.66
CA ILE A 415 -1.39 6.58 18.43
C ILE A 415 -0.15 5.86 18.97
N THR A 416 -0.32 4.65 19.48
CA THR A 416 0.79 3.85 20.03
C THR A 416 1.79 3.50 18.93
N ALA A 417 1.32 3.05 17.77
CA ALA A 417 2.17 2.73 16.64
C ALA A 417 2.91 3.96 16.09
N ALA A 418 2.23 5.11 15.98
CA ALA A 418 2.86 6.35 15.52
C ALA A 418 3.99 6.81 16.48
N LYS A 419 3.76 6.75 17.78
CA LYS A 419 4.80 7.04 18.80
C LYS A 419 5.97 6.08 18.69
N ALA A 420 5.69 4.77 18.57
CA ALA A 420 6.74 3.76 18.44
C ALA A 420 7.65 4.04 17.23
N ILE A 421 7.08 4.38 16.07
CA ILE A 421 7.88 4.75 14.89
C ILE A 421 8.71 6.02 15.14
N LEU A 422 8.12 7.08 15.70
CA LEU A 422 8.83 8.32 15.99
C LEU A 422 9.98 8.10 16.98
N ASP A 423 9.79 7.25 17.99
CA ASP A 423 10.77 6.99 19.04
C ASP A 423 11.90 6.04 18.59
N HIS A 424 11.61 5.07 17.72
CA HIS A 424 12.55 4.01 17.36
C HIS A 424 13.13 4.15 15.95
N ALA A 425 12.42 4.74 14.99
CA ALA A 425 12.90 4.83 13.61
C ALA A 425 13.68 6.13 13.30
N ILE A 426 13.63 7.16 14.14
CA ILE A 426 14.36 8.42 13.91
C ILE A 426 15.68 8.41 14.67
N ILE A 427 16.79 8.22 13.97
CA ILE A 427 18.14 8.18 14.54
C ILE A 427 18.95 9.37 14.06
N ASN A 428 19.39 10.22 14.98
CA ASN A 428 20.13 11.46 14.69
C ASN A 428 19.41 12.35 13.65
N GLY A 429 18.08 12.42 13.73
CA GLY A 429 17.26 13.22 12.82
C GLY A 429 17.00 12.57 11.45
N THR A 430 17.49 11.36 11.20
CA THR A 430 17.24 10.61 9.95
C THR A 430 16.23 9.50 10.20
N LEU A 431 15.16 9.47 9.41
CA LEU A 431 14.21 8.36 9.41
C LEU A 431 14.90 7.09 8.87
N ARG A 432 14.67 5.96 9.52
CA ARG A 432 15.11 4.63 9.09
C ARG A 432 13.96 3.90 8.41
N HIS A 433 14.30 3.01 7.47
CA HIS A 433 13.33 2.28 6.68
C HIS A 433 12.54 1.25 7.50
N SER A 434 13.24 0.53 8.38
CA SER A 434 12.65 -0.58 9.15
C SER A 434 13.17 -0.65 10.58
N ILE A 435 12.44 -1.40 11.41
CA ILE A 435 12.85 -1.80 12.77
C ILE A 435 12.65 -3.31 12.87
N THR A 436 13.63 -4.04 13.37
CA THR A 436 13.54 -5.48 13.64
C THR A 436 13.96 -5.76 15.06
N GLU A 437 13.09 -6.39 15.85
CA GLU A 437 13.31 -6.68 17.28
C GLU A 437 13.73 -5.42 18.09
N GLY A 438 13.06 -4.30 17.81
CA GLY A 438 13.33 -3.01 18.45
C GLY A 438 14.59 -2.30 17.97
N THR A 439 15.34 -2.87 17.02
CA THR A 439 16.57 -2.28 16.48
C THR A 439 16.28 -1.66 15.11
N PRO A 440 16.51 -0.35 14.91
CA PRO A 440 16.35 0.29 13.61
C PRO A 440 17.38 -0.19 12.61
N SER A 441 17.00 -0.32 11.36
CA SER A 441 17.88 -0.70 10.26
C SER A 441 18.97 0.36 10.02
N VAL A 442 20.05 -0.06 9.37
CA VAL A 442 21.08 0.89 8.89
C VAL A 442 20.62 1.67 7.66
N THR A 443 19.65 1.12 6.93
CA THR A 443 19.07 1.73 5.73
C THR A 443 18.27 2.98 6.11
N ALA A 444 18.57 4.10 5.49
CA ALA A 444 17.77 5.31 5.65
C ALA A 444 16.40 5.12 5.00
N GLY A 445 15.40 5.85 5.49
CA GLY A 445 14.06 5.81 4.92
C GLY A 445 14.04 6.29 3.46
N PHE A 446 13.26 5.61 2.64
CA PHE A 446 13.00 5.94 1.26
C PHE A 446 11.88 6.99 1.14
N LEU A 447 11.52 7.35 -0.08
CA LEU A 447 10.44 8.30 -0.34
C LEU A 447 9.11 7.84 0.25
N ASP A 448 8.77 6.54 0.11
CA ASP A 448 7.53 5.95 0.62
C ASP A 448 7.46 5.98 2.15
N ASP A 449 8.57 5.76 2.86
CA ASP A 449 8.63 5.87 4.33
C ASP A 449 8.24 7.27 4.79
N HIS A 450 8.77 8.30 4.14
CA HIS A 450 8.46 9.69 4.47
C HIS A 450 7.01 10.04 4.09
N ALA A 451 6.58 9.68 2.88
CA ALA A 451 5.27 10.06 2.35
C ALA A 451 4.13 9.33 3.08
N PHE A 452 4.22 8.00 3.25
CA PHE A 452 3.12 7.23 3.85
C PHE A 452 3.02 7.48 5.35
N PHE A 453 4.16 7.62 6.03
CA PHE A 453 4.12 7.95 7.45
C PHE A 453 3.61 9.36 7.69
N ALA A 454 4.02 10.35 6.90
CA ALA A 454 3.46 11.71 6.99
C ALA A 454 1.95 11.72 6.72
N ASP A 455 1.44 10.98 5.71
CA ASP A 455 0.01 10.86 5.42
C ASP A 455 -0.77 10.24 6.59
N GLY A 456 -0.23 9.17 7.21
CA GLY A 456 -0.80 8.54 8.39
C GLY A 456 -0.83 9.46 9.62
N LEU A 457 0.22 10.25 9.84
CA LEU A 457 0.27 11.26 10.90
C LEU A 457 -0.74 12.39 10.67
N LEU A 458 -0.94 12.82 9.43
CA LEU A 458 -1.99 13.78 9.09
C LEU A 458 -3.39 13.20 9.33
N ASP A 459 -3.61 11.91 9.08
CA ASP A 459 -4.87 11.25 9.44
C ASP A 459 -5.10 11.24 10.97
N LEU A 460 -4.06 10.99 11.78
CA LEU A 460 -4.14 11.12 13.23
C LEU A 460 -4.45 12.55 13.66
N HIS A 461 -3.81 13.55 13.04
CA HIS A 461 -4.11 14.96 13.29
C HIS A 461 -5.57 15.28 13.00
N ASP A 462 -6.09 14.88 11.84
CA ASP A 462 -7.48 15.13 11.43
C ASP A 462 -8.50 14.53 12.40
N VAL A 463 -8.18 13.37 12.99
CA VAL A 463 -9.08 12.67 13.92
C VAL A 463 -8.97 13.18 15.34
N THR A 464 -7.75 13.47 15.82
CA THR A 464 -7.50 13.84 17.23
C THR A 464 -7.51 15.33 17.48
N GLY A 465 -7.21 16.15 16.46
CA GLY A 465 -6.95 17.58 16.59
C GLY A 465 -5.60 17.90 17.27
N ASP A 466 -4.79 16.90 17.60
CA ASP A 466 -3.51 17.11 18.26
C ASP A 466 -2.45 17.55 17.24
N ARG A 467 -1.86 18.72 17.48
CA ARG A 467 -0.87 19.34 16.59
C ARG A 467 0.44 18.58 16.50
N VAL A 468 0.78 17.78 17.50
CA VAL A 468 2.03 17.01 17.50
C VAL A 468 2.18 16.14 16.26
N TRP A 469 1.09 15.58 15.77
CA TRP A 469 1.07 14.76 14.56
C TRP A 469 1.33 15.57 13.29
N ARG A 470 0.70 16.74 13.19
CA ARG A 470 0.93 17.64 12.06
C ARG A 470 2.34 18.19 12.05
N ASP A 471 2.89 18.55 13.22
CA ASP A 471 4.26 19.05 13.33
C ASP A 471 5.29 17.97 12.93
N ALA A 472 5.06 16.72 13.33
CA ALA A 472 5.88 15.59 12.88
C ALA A 472 5.77 15.34 11.37
N ALA A 473 4.55 15.41 10.81
CA ALA A 473 4.33 15.28 9.36
C ALA A 473 5.03 16.41 8.59
N LEU A 474 5.02 17.64 9.08
CA LEU A 474 5.74 18.78 8.49
C LEU A 474 7.25 18.51 8.43
N LEU A 475 7.84 18.04 9.54
CA LEU A 475 9.28 17.70 9.58
C LEU A 475 9.64 16.63 8.55
N LEU A 476 8.86 15.57 8.45
CA LEU A 476 9.07 14.50 7.47
C LEU A 476 8.90 15.00 6.03
N THR A 477 7.94 15.90 5.79
CA THR A 477 7.70 16.49 4.47
C THR A 477 8.84 17.41 4.04
N ASP A 478 9.38 18.21 4.95
CA ASP A 478 10.55 19.07 4.67
C ASP A 478 11.79 18.21 4.34
N GLN A 479 11.99 17.11 5.08
CA GLN A 479 13.06 16.14 4.77
C GLN A 479 12.82 15.47 3.41
N MET A 480 11.58 15.06 3.12
CA MET A 480 11.20 14.48 1.83
C MET A 480 11.54 15.40 0.65
N ILE A 481 11.15 16.66 0.73
CA ILE A 481 11.46 17.65 -0.30
C ILE A 481 12.97 17.83 -0.45
N ALA A 482 13.70 17.98 0.67
CA ALA A 482 15.13 18.23 0.65
C ALA A 482 15.96 17.06 0.10
N GLN A 483 15.52 15.81 0.32
CA GLN A 483 16.31 14.61 0.03
C GLN A 483 15.97 13.95 -1.31
N PHE A 484 14.74 14.07 -1.77
CA PHE A 484 14.26 13.27 -2.90
C PHE A 484 13.88 14.10 -4.13
N THR A 485 13.73 15.43 -4.04
CA THR A 485 13.35 16.27 -5.19
C THR A 485 14.35 16.12 -6.34
N ASP A 486 13.83 15.86 -7.54
CA ASP A 486 14.57 16.05 -8.76
C ASP A 486 14.53 17.53 -9.17
N THR A 487 15.67 18.22 -9.00
CA THR A 487 15.79 19.64 -9.33
C THR A 487 15.90 19.91 -10.84
N ALA A 488 16.05 18.87 -11.66
CA ALA A 488 16.21 18.99 -13.11
C ALA A 488 14.92 18.76 -13.90
N GLU A 489 14.11 17.80 -13.46
CA GLU A 489 12.94 17.32 -14.22
C GLU A 489 11.65 17.22 -13.37
N ASP A 490 11.61 17.82 -12.20
CA ASP A 490 10.55 17.72 -11.20
C ASP A 490 10.27 16.28 -10.70
N GLY A 491 9.31 16.12 -9.77
CA GLY A 491 9.03 14.84 -9.11
C GLY A 491 10.04 14.48 -8.05
N PHE A 492 9.83 13.34 -7.44
CA PHE A 492 10.70 12.81 -6.39
C PHE A 492 11.35 11.52 -6.86
N PHE A 493 12.66 11.40 -6.68
CA PHE A 493 13.34 10.11 -6.77
C PHE A 493 12.95 9.24 -5.59
N PHE A 494 12.91 7.93 -5.79
CA PHE A 494 12.66 6.97 -4.70
C PHE A 494 13.78 6.96 -3.67
N THR A 495 15.03 7.18 -4.09
CA THR A 495 16.24 7.18 -3.25
C THR A 495 16.86 8.58 -3.12
N SER A 496 17.51 8.85 -1.98
CA SER A 496 18.34 10.04 -1.77
C SER A 496 19.74 9.84 -2.32
N ASP A 497 20.32 10.87 -2.95
CA ASP A 497 21.73 10.84 -3.45
C ASP A 497 22.78 10.78 -2.33
N THR A 498 22.42 11.20 -1.12
CA THR A 498 23.36 11.35 -0.01
C THR A 498 23.23 10.26 1.06
N LEU A 499 22.06 9.60 1.15
CA LEU A 499 21.76 8.64 2.20
C LEU A 499 21.72 7.19 1.72
N HIS A 500 21.59 6.97 0.42
CA HIS A 500 21.50 5.64 -0.17
C HIS A 500 22.68 5.32 -1.07
N GLU A 501 22.92 4.03 -1.26
CA GLU A 501 23.91 3.56 -2.23
C GLU A 501 23.50 3.96 -3.66
N ARG A 502 24.48 4.29 -4.47
CA ARG A 502 24.23 4.63 -5.87
C ARG A 502 23.94 3.37 -6.69
N LEU A 503 22.72 3.24 -7.14
CA LEU A 503 22.30 2.20 -8.08
C LEU A 503 22.60 2.61 -9.54
N ILE A 504 22.44 1.65 -10.48
CA ILE A 504 22.62 1.88 -11.91
C ILE A 504 21.68 2.95 -12.48
N VAL A 505 20.49 3.08 -11.92
CA VAL A 505 19.52 4.15 -12.19
C VAL A 505 18.83 4.54 -10.88
N ARG A 506 18.38 5.80 -10.80
CA ARG A 506 17.41 6.25 -9.77
C ARG A 506 16.03 6.28 -10.38
N THR A 507 15.08 5.68 -9.69
CA THR A 507 13.70 5.56 -10.17
C THR A 507 12.80 6.67 -9.64
N LYS A 508 11.74 6.96 -10.40
CA LYS A 508 10.61 7.81 -10.01
C LYS A 508 9.35 7.02 -10.35
N ASP A 509 8.80 6.33 -9.37
CA ASP A 509 7.56 5.60 -9.57
C ASP A 509 6.36 6.55 -9.52
N ILE A 510 5.54 6.55 -10.58
CA ILE A 510 4.32 7.35 -10.72
C ILE A 510 3.08 6.46 -10.77
N PHE A 511 3.26 5.19 -11.12
CA PHE A 511 2.17 4.25 -11.23
C PHE A 511 1.91 3.52 -9.92
N ASP A 512 0.65 3.44 -9.55
CA ASP A 512 0.24 2.63 -8.40
C ASP A 512 0.43 1.13 -8.70
N GLY A 513 1.00 0.41 -7.74
CA GLY A 513 1.26 -1.02 -7.80
C GLY A 513 0.49 -1.80 -6.74
N ALA A 514 1.15 -2.75 -6.07
CA ALA A 514 0.62 -3.37 -4.86
C ALA A 514 0.54 -2.34 -3.71
N LEU A 515 1.52 -1.47 -3.64
CA LEU A 515 1.52 -0.26 -2.80
C LEU A 515 1.13 0.96 -3.66
N PRO A 516 0.61 2.04 -3.05
CA PRO A 516 0.46 3.30 -3.77
C PRO A 516 1.83 3.83 -4.21
N SER A 517 1.88 4.53 -5.34
CA SER A 517 3.10 5.24 -5.73
C SER A 517 3.53 6.21 -4.64
N ALA A 518 4.81 6.17 -4.27
CA ALA A 518 5.37 7.07 -3.27
C ALA A 518 5.25 8.55 -3.70
N ASN A 519 5.46 8.83 -5.00
CA ASN A 519 5.23 10.16 -5.58
C ASN A 519 3.78 10.61 -5.42
N ASN A 520 2.80 9.73 -5.69
CA ASN A 520 1.39 10.08 -5.62
C ASN A 520 0.95 10.39 -4.18
N VAL A 521 1.47 9.64 -3.19
CA VAL A 521 1.21 9.94 -1.78
C VAL A 521 1.94 11.21 -1.33
N ALA A 522 3.17 11.44 -1.79
CA ALA A 522 3.89 12.69 -1.53
C ALA A 522 3.07 13.90 -2.00
N ILE A 523 2.52 13.86 -3.22
CA ILE A 523 1.62 14.91 -3.75
C ILE A 523 0.39 15.08 -2.86
N ARG A 524 -0.23 14.00 -2.39
CA ARG A 524 -1.36 14.05 -1.46
C ARG A 524 -0.99 14.76 -0.15
N VAL A 525 0.16 14.44 0.44
CA VAL A 525 0.67 15.09 1.65
C VAL A 525 0.88 16.59 1.42
N LEU A 526 1.50 16.97 0.30
CA LEU A 526 1.73 18.36 -0.06
C LEU A 526 0.41 19.15 -0.22
N HIS A 527 -0.60 18.56 -0.85
CA HIS A 527 -1.93 19.18 -0.97
C HIS A 527 -2.61 19.34 0.40
N ARG A 528 -2.53 18.31 1.27
CA ARG A 528 -3.10 18.34 2.64
C ARG A 528 -2.47 19.43 3.51
N LEU A 529 -1.17 19.64 3.39
CA LEU A 529 -0.46 20.66 4.16
C LEU A 529 -0.76 22.08 3.67
N GLY A 530 -1.04 22.26 2.37
CA GLY A 530 -1.42 23.53 1.78
C GLY A 530 -0.28 24.57 1.72
N GLY A 531 -0.62 25.85 1.55
CA GLY A 531 0.37 26.92 1.53
C GLY A 531 1.45 26.70 0.45
N HIS A 532 2.72 26.89 0.81
CA HIS A 532 3.85 26.70 -0.10
C HIS A 532 4.03 25.24 -0.56
N TYR A 533 3.62 24.24 0.25
CA TYR A 533 3.65 22.84 -0.16
C TYR A 533 2.73 22.56 -1.34
N LYS A 534 1.54 23.19 -1.37
CA LYS A 534 0.64 23.08 -2.51
C LYS A 534 1.29 23.59 -3.80
N SER A 535 2.09 24.65 -3.74
CA SER A 535 2.79 25.17 -4.92
C SER A 535 3.80 24.15 -5.49
N VAL A 536 4.44 23.35 -4.62
CA VAL A 536 5.30 22.23 -5.04
C VAL A 536 4.46 21.16 -5.74
N ALA A 537 3.33 20.76 -5.14
CA ALA A 537 2.41 19.80 -5.76
C ALA A 537 1.88 20.26 -7.12
N ASP A 538 1.52 21.53 -7.25
CA ASP A 538 1.02 22.11 -8.51
C ASP A 538 2.10 22.08 -9.62
N THR A 539 3.37 22.31 -9.28
CA THR A 539 4.50 22.18 -10.22
C THR A 539 4.64 20.76 -10.73
N HIS A 540 4.60 19.77 -9.82
CA HIS A 540 4.65 18.36 -10.20
C HIS A 540 3.44 17.97 -11.05
N PHE A 541 2.24 18.46 -10.73
CA PHE A 541 1.04 18.23 -11.55
C PHE A 541 1.24 18.73 -12.98
N ALA A 542 1.72 19.96 -13.16
CA ALA A 542 1.97 20.51 -14.48
C ALA A 542 2.93 19.63 -15.30
N THR A 543 3.93 19.05 -14.66
CA THR A 543 4.91 18.17 -15.29
C THR A 543 4.33 16.82 -15.70
N TYR A 544 3.50 16.19 -14.85
CA TYR A 544 3.02 14.82 -15.06
C TYR A 544 1.57 14.71 -15.54
N ALA A 545 0.88 15.82 -15.79
CA ALA A 545 -0.52 15.85 -16.21
C ALA A 545 -0.84 14.93 -17.42
N GLY A 546 0.08 14.87 -18.40
CA GLY A 546 -0.07 13.98 -19.57
C GLY A 546 0.04 12.49 -19.25
N VAL A 547 0.68 12.09 -18.14
CA VAL A 547 0.68 10.71 -17.66
C VAL A 547 -0.65 10.38 -17.02
N LEU A 548 -1.17 11.29 -16.17
CA LEU A 548 -2.46 11.14 -15.51
C LEU A 548 -3.60 11.01 -16.52
N GLU A 549 -3.58 11.82 -17.58
CA GLU A 549 -4.60 11.79 -18.64
C GLU A 549 -4.63 10.44 -19.38
N ARG A 550 -3.47 9.85 -19.64
CA ARG A 550 -3.38 8.60 -20.41
C ARG A 550 -3.59 7.34 -19.58
N ALA A 551 -3.30 7.39 -18.28
CA ALA A 551 -3.40 6.25 -17.38
C ALA A 551 -4.02 6.65 -16.03
N PRO A 552 -5.24 7.21 -16.01
CA PRO A 552 -5.83 7.76 -14.80
C PRO A 552 -6.09 6.70 -13.73
N SER A 553 -6.42 5.46 -14.11
CA SER A 553 -6.57 4.35 -13.17
C SER A 553 -5.25 3.76 -12.70
N GLY A 554 -4.18 3.90 -13.48
CA GLY A 554 -2.82 3.51 -13.07
C GLY A 554 -2.15 4.54 -12.15
N THR A 555 -2.72 5.76 -12.06
CA THR A 555 -2.31 6.86 -11.18
C THR A 555 -3.43 7.26 -10.23
N ALA A 556 -4.27 6.30 -9.86
CA ALA A 556 -5.50 6.52 -9.11
C ALA A 556 -5.28 7.27 -7.78
N THR A 557 -4.16 7.00 -7.09
CA THR A 557 -3.80 7.71 -5.84
C THR A 557 -3.56 9.20 -6.06
N TRP A 558 -3.00 9.59 -7.20
CA TRP A 558 -2.83 11.02 -7.53
C TRP A 558 -4.17 11.66 -7.89
N VAL A 559 -4.97 11.01 -8.75
CA VAL A 559 -6.31 11.50 -9.10
C VAL A 559 -7.18 11.64 -7.83
N ASP A 560 -7.12 10.66 -6.90
CA ASP A 560 -7.77 10.72 -5.59
C ASP A 560 -7.34 11.98 -4.80
N ALA A 561 -6.04 12.29 -4.79
CA ALA A 561 -5.53 13.49 -4.12
C ALA A 561 -6.05 14.80 -4.76
N LEU A 562 -6.13 14.86 -6.09
CA LEU A 562 -6.68 16.00 -6.79
C LEU A 562 -8.18 16.20 -6.51
N VAL A 563 -8.95 15.11 -6.50
CA VAL A 563 -10.38 15.12 -6.17
C VAL A 563 -10.59 15.57 -4.72
N ALA A 564 -9.84 14.99 -3.79
CA ALA A 564 -10.02 15.26 -2.36
C ALA A 564 -9.52 16.65 -1.91
N TYR A 565 -8.44 17.14 -2.51
CA TYR A 565 -7.72 18.33 -2.01
C TYR A 565 -7.40 19.37 -3.08
N GLY A 566 -7.38 19.00 -4.35
CA GLY A 566 -7.01 19.91 -5.46
C GLY A 566 -8.02 21.03 -5.70
N ALA A 567 -9.28 20.73 -5.55
CA ALA A 567 -10.43 21.62 -5.73
C ALA A 567 -11.04 22.08 -4.41
N ALA A 568 -10.32 22.02 -3.28
CA ALA A 568 -10.84 22.57 -2.04
C ALA A 568 -11.23 24.04 -2.29
N PRO A 569 -12.52 24.39 -2.21
CA PRO A 569 -12.94 25.76 -2.37
C PRO A 569 -12.19 26.59 -1.35
N ALA A 570 -11.43 27.57 -1.82
CA ALA A 570 -10.61 28.40 -0.96
C ALA A 570 -11.51 29.13 0.03
N LEU A 571 -11.53 28.67 1.28
CA LEU A 571 -12.09 29.46 2.37
C LEU A 571 -11.28 30.74 2.43
N THR A 572 -11.90 31.85 2.10
CA THR A 572 -11.22 33.15 2.13
C THR A 572 -11.43 33.77 3.49
N LEU A 573 -10.33 33.93 4.24
CA LEU A 573 -10.33 34.67 5.48
C LEU A 573 -9.79 36.07 5.24
N THR A 574 -10.60 37.07 5.47
CA THR A 574 -10.19 38.48 5.42
C THR A 574 -10.23 39.09 6.80
N ALA A 575 -9.28 39.94 7.10
CA ALA A 575 -9.24 40.72 8.34
C ALA A 575 -9.54 42.18 8.06
N GLU A 576 -10.35 42.78 8.89
CA GLU A 576 -10.58 44.24 8.87
C GLU A 576 -10.27 44.87 10.24
N PRO A 577 -9.28 45.77 10.30
CA PRO A 577 -8.36 46.17 9.23
C PRO A 577 -7.31 45.06 8.93
N ASP A 578 -6.82 45.02 7.67
CA ASP A 578 -5.79 44.06 7.20
C ASP A 578 -4.41 44.35 7.83
N HIS A 579 -4.18 45.59 8.22
CA HIS A 579 -3.00 46.04 8.96
C HIS A 579 -3.41 46.87 10.18
N LEU A 580 -2.85 46.52 11.33
CA LEU A 580 -3.14 47.22 12.57
C LEU A 580 -1.84 47.59 13.30
N THR A 581 -1.66 48.88 13.58
CA THR A 581 -0.58 49.35 14.44
C THR A 581 -1.14 49.72 15.82
N ILE A 582 -0.73 49.00 16.85
CA ILE A 582 -1.21 49.22 18.22
C ILE A 582 -0.05 49.76 19.06
N SER A 583 -0.30 50.86 19.79
CA SER A 583 0.67 51.38 20.77
C SER A 583 0.76 50.43 21.99
N PRO A 584 1.93 50.31 22.64
CA PRO A 584 2.06 49.49 23.84
C PRO A 584 1.00 49.83 24.89
N GLY A 585 0.27 48.84 25.38
CA GLY A 585 -0.81 48.99 26.37
C GLY A 585 -2.18 49.37 25.82
N ALA A 586 -2.33 49.60 24.50
CA ALA A 586 -3.60 49.79 23.84
C ALA A 586 -4.23 48.49 23.35
N SER A 587 -5.57 48.45 23.20
CA SER A 587 -6.31 47.35 22.63
C SER A 587 -7.01 47.78 21.34
N ALA A 588 -7.21 46.86 20.40
CA ALA A 588 -7.96 47.07 19.19
C ALA A 588 -8.78 45.83 18.81
N GLU A 589 -9.87 46.06 18.11
CA GLU A 589 -10.74 44.99 17.61
C GLU A 589 -10.42 44.73 16.12
N VAL A 590 -10.24 43.46 15.79
CA VAL A 590 -10.07 42.99 14.40
C VAL A 590 -11.26 42.12 14.08
N ARG A 591 -11.95 42.41 12.98
CA ARG A 591 -13.05 41.61 12.45
C ARG A 591 -12.48 40.62 11.44
N LEU A 592 -12.67 39.34 11.67
CA LEU A 592 -12.34 38.27 10.73
C LEU A 592 -13.62 37.89 9.96
N GLN A 593 -13.58 38.02 8.62
CA GLN A 593 -14.66 37.58 7.75
C GLN A 593 -14.23 36.34 7.01
N LEU A 594 -14.96 35.25 7.22
CA LEU A 594 -14.77 33.97 6.54
C LEU A 594 -15.82 33.84 5.43
N THR A 595 -15.37 33.79 4.19
CA THR A 595 -16.24 33.56 3.04
C THR A 595 -16.28 32.06 2.75
N ILE A 596 -17.47 31.45 2.84
CA ILE A 596 -17.73 30.03 2.61
C ILE A 596 -18.26 29.89 1.18
N PRO A 597 -17.66 29.07 0.31
CA PRO A 597 -18.16 28.82 -1.03
C PRO A 597 -19.57 28.22 -1.03
N THR A 598 -20.33 28.45 -2.10
CA THR A 598 -21.67 27.88 -2.28
C THR A 598 -21.60 26.34 -2.23
N GLY A 599 -22.51 25.73 -1.50
CA GLY A 599 -22.56 24.26 -1.29
C GLY A 599 -21.64 23.74 -0.18
N CYS A 600 -20.85 24.59 0.46
CA CYS A 600 -20.03 24.25 1.62
C CYS A 600 -20.66 24.80 2.91
N HIS A 601 -20.43 24.10 4.03
CA HIS A 601 -20.83 24.58 5.34
C HIS A 601 -19.68 24.36 6.35
N ILE A 602 -19.64 25.18 7.38
CA ILE A 602 -18.71 25.04 8.48
C ILE A 602 -19.48 24.48 9.67
N PRO A 603 -19.04 23.34 10.25
CA PRO A 603 -19.66 22.79 11.45
C PRO A 603 -19.65 23.81 12.59
N PRO A 604 -20.68 23.83 13.46
CA PRO A 604 -20.70 24.74 14.61
C PRO A 604 -19.60 24.39 15.62
N ARG A 605 -19.24 25.35 16.47
CA ARG A 605 -18.23 25.16 17.54
C ARG A 605 -18.57 23.98 18.47
N ARG A 606 -19.87 23.69 18.63
CA ARG A 606 -20.35 22.51 19.35
C ARG A 606 -21.26 21.75 18.41
N PRO A 607 -20.77 20.69 17.76
CA PRO A 607 -21.57 19.89 16.86
C PRO A 607 -22.76 19.24 17.61
N GLU A 608 -23.92 19.31 16.99
CA GLU A 608 -25.14 18.66 17.53
C GLU A 608 -25.27 17.19 17.07
N THR A 609 -24.49 16.82 16.02
CA THR A 609 -24.52 15.48 15.43
C THR A 609 -23.19 14.77 15.62
N ALA A 610 -23.23 13.49 15.96
CA ALA A 610 -22.02 12.66 16.07
C ALA A 610 -21.28 12.61 14.71
N GLY A 611 -19.96 12.82 14.73
CA GLY A 611 -19.11 12.79 13.53
C GLY A 611 -18.80 14.16 12.90
N GLN A 612 -19.43 15.26 13.35
CA GLN A 612 -19.03 16.60 12.93
C GLN A 612 -17.87 17.12 13.79
N MET A 613 -16.80 17.63 13.15
CA MET A 613 -15.74 18.33 13.85
C MET A 613 -16.16 19.76 14.21
N ALA A 614 -15.82 20.19 15.42
CA ALA A 614 -16.06 21.57 15.83
C ALA A 614 -15.18 22.54 15.04
N THR A 615 -15.73 23.68 14.64
CA THR A 615 -14.93 24.77 14.07
C THR A 615 -14.19 25.49 15.21
N ILE A 616 -12.88 25.44 15.18
CA ILE A 616 -12.00 26.11 16.14
C ILE A 616 -11.21 27.18 15.40
N CYS A 617 -11.27 28.41 15.86
CA CYS A 617 -10.40 29.49 15.42
C CYS A 617 -9.32 29.72 16.46
N SER A 618 -8.05 29.63 16.05
CA SER A 618 -6.90 29.98 16.89
C SER A 618 -6.15 31.16 16.26
N LEU A 619 -5.67 32.08 17.10
CA LEU A 619 -4.82 33.18 16.69
C LEU A 619 -3.42 32.95 17.23
N GLU A 620 -2.42 33.01 16.34
CA GLU A 620 -1.02 32.94 16.70
C GLU A 620 -0.35 34.29 16.43
N THR A 621 0.54 34.70 17.28
CA THR A 621 1.34 35.91 17.12
C THR A 621 2.81 35.62 17.28
N LEU A 622 3.63 36.26 16.45
CA LEU A 622 5.09 36.24 16.58
C LEU A 622 5.61 37.19 17.67
N LEU A 623 4.74 38.01 18.26
CA LEU A 623 5.05 38.96 19.29
C LEU A 623 4.21 38.65 20.56
N PRO A 624 4.68 39.01 21.77
CA PRO A 624 3.87 38.86 22.96
C PRO A 624 2.60 39.72 22.85
N ALA A 625 1.46 39.10 22.76
CA ALA A 625 0.15 39.74 22.74
C ALA A 625 -0.86 38.87 23.50
N GLU A 626 -1.77 39.50 24.24
CA GLU A 626 -2.91 38.84 24.87
C GLU A 626 -4.13 39.02 23.97
N PHE A 627 -4.77 37.90 23.62
CA PHE A 627 -6.01 37.93 22.86
C PHE A 627 -7.22 37.83 23.78
N GLY A 628 -8.20 38.68 23.54
CA GLY A 628 -9.50 38.56 24.18
C GLY A 628 -10.30 37.34 23.62
N PRO A 629 -11.47 37.05 24.21
CA PRO A 629 -12.29 35.94 23.75
C PRO A 629 -12.76 36.13 22.29
N ILE A 630 -12.60 35.08 21.50
CA ILE A 630 -13.15 35.06 20.13
C ILE A 630 -14.67 34.90 20.22
N VAL A 631 -15.40 35.84 19.63
CA VAL A 631 -16.86 35.79 19.56
C VAL A 631 -17.28 35.14 18.24
N TYR A 632 -17.93 33.99 18.32
CA TYR A 632 -18.46 33.29 17.15
C TYR A 632 -19.88 33.80 16.84
N PRO A 633 -20.24 33.90 15.54
CA PRO A 633 -21.62 34.20 15.17
C PRO A 633 -22.56 33.07 15.64
N MET A 634 -23.83 33.44 15.90
CA MET A 634 -24.86 32.43 16.17
C MET A 634 -25.05 31.54 14.93
N PRO A 635 -25.19 30.22 15.09
CA PRO A 635 -25.49 29.34 13.97
C PRO A 635 -26.78 29.76 13.28
N VAL A 636 -26.74 29.92 11.95
CA VAL A 636 -27.93 30.12 11.15
C VAL A 636 -28.41 28.73 10.73
N PRO A 637 -29.70 28.36 10.92
CA PRO A 637 -30.22 27.09 10.43
C PRO A 637 -30.04 27.00 8.90
N ILE A 638 -29.58 25.86 8.42
CA ILE A 638 -29.53 25.56 6.99
C ILE A 638 -31.00 25.41 6.55
N THR A 639 -31.46 26.34 5.73
CA THR A 639 -32.74 26.17 5.02
C THR A 639 -32.43 25.44 3.73
N ASP A 640 -32.99 24.24 3.56
CA ASP A 640 -33.00 23.55 2.26
C ASP A 640 -33.84 24.40 1.29
N ASP A 641 -33.16 25.09 0.37
CA ASP A 641 -33.72 25.65 -0.86
C ASP A 641 -33.07 24.99 -2.06
#